data_2888cc5ac8d3240bb7e26ada26703d08
#
_entry.id   2888cc5ac8d3240bb7e26ada26703d08
#
_cell.length_a   1.000
_cell.length_b   1.000
_cell.length_c   1.000
_cell.angle_alpha   90.00
_cell.angle_beta   90.00
_cell.angle_gamma   90.00
#
_symmetry.space_group_name_H-M   'P 1'
#
loop_
_entity.id
_entity.type
_entity.pdbx_description
1 polymer ?
#
loop_
_entity_poly.entity_id
_entity_poly.type
_entity_poly.pdbx_seq_one_letter_code
_entity_poly.pdbx_strand_id
1 'polypeptide(L)'
;MIQKEILSLKKELALNELNLIKVFLKKRDGISYLQNHSQLIDKTLSRLWHDLELRNSATLIACGGYGRQELFPYSDIDLLILIPKSLNKSLSQKIEQFISLVWDLGLRVGHSVRNINQTKIEIKRDITVQTNLLESRYLNGDKVLYKNLKKIINETLIPAKFYQGKIKEQDHRHQKYNQSAYQLEPNIKESPGGLRDLQMIQWVGKSCIKRFTPTKLNQKKYLDKKNYQKLIKTDIFFKNLRILLHVIAKQNEDRLLFDYQNKLALLLKYKKTTHSKRSELFMKDVYEAINFTTFINEVLLKKLNPIESDKITKITDSHFLIIKNNYLEINSKFQNKNIKPYIFDVFMTFQKYKQLNSLGPNLLLLLGSAANRINDTFRKDKNQQAKFLSILKSNEKVNRSLRIMNKCNLIGSYIPAFGKIVSQMQHDLFHIYTVDEHILNVIQNLRRFAKDELKHEFPDCHDLFKNYPHKHILYLAALFHDIAKGRGGDHSELGAKDVHEFSKLNHLPSHDEALITWLVKSHLVMSHTAQKLDLSDPRVIEEFARKVVNKENLTSLYLLTVADIRATSPHVWNQWKATLLKNLFKYTLNYLEQGNLSHEDSIAKRKEKAALILNTYNIRDDHYKDLWENFGENYFYKYTEEEIAWQTRLLFTHTAPKKPIIRVRHRSNGEGIEVLIYQKNTMHIFNKTCHFFDEIGYSIAAAKIFTTQHNYALNLFDLLDANPKSVSYEGLFKFIEKELVGRLETSKETKPTKLSERSRQATHFAFDTKISIAQVDESPIYQLDIITDDRNGLLSLISDQLSKENISINQAKINTLGSRAEDTFLVAYKNNLKMNQNKIDNLVEKLKAVIA
;
A
#
# COMPACT_ATOMS: atom_id res chain seq x y z
N MET A 1 -9.07 25.02 -50.69
CA MET A 1 -9.66 23.69 -50.92
C MET A 1 -9.27 22.69 -49.82
N ILE A 2 -7.99 22.48 -49.58
CA ILE A 2 -7.46 21.51 -48.61
C ILE A 2 -8.01 21.67 -47.19
N GLN A 3 -8.14 22.90 -46.63
CA GLN A 3 -8.65 23.10 -45.25
C GLN A 3 -10.14 22.68 -45.08
N LYS A 4 -11.00 22.89 -46.09
CA LYS A 4 -12.40 22.43 -46.03
C LYS A 4 -12.49 20.91 -46.08
N GLU A 5 -11.66 20.26 -46.87
CA GLU A 5 -11.60 18.79 -46.98
C GLU A 5 -11.08 18.15 -45.67
N ILE A 6 -10.05 18.74 -45.03
CA ILE A 6 -9.54 18.28 -43.76
C ILE A 6 -10.59 18.42 -42.63
N LEU A 7 -11.32 19.54 -42.60
CA LEU A 7 -12.38 19.72 -41.62
C LEU A 7 -13.51 18.69 -41.79
N SER A 8 -13.85 18.37 -43.05
CA SER A 8 -14.83 17.33 -43.37
C SER A 8 -14.35 15.95 -42.91
N LEU A 9 -13.11 15.61 -43.27
CA LEU A 9 -12.51 14.33 -42.87
C LEU A 9 -12.41 14.18 -41.36
N LYS A 10 -12.08 15.25 -40.62
CA LYS A 10 -12.08 15.30 -39.17
C LYS A 10 -13.44 15.00 -38.54
N LYS A 11 -14.51 15.60 -39.12
CA LYS A 11 -15.89 15.35 -38.65
C LYS A 11 -16.32 13.90 -38.93
N GLU A 12 -16.00 13.39 -40.12
CA GLU A 12 -16.29 12.00 -40.51
C GLU A 12 -15.55 11.01 -39.56
N LEU A 13 -14.28 11.25 -39.31
CA LEU A 13 -13.48 10.43 -38.36
C LEU A 13 -14.09 10.42 -36.98
N ALA A 14 -14.39 11.58 -36.40
CA ALA A 14 -15.00 11.70 -35.08
C ALA A 14 -16.35 10.98 -34.97
N LEU A 15 -17.20 11.08 -36.03
CA LEU A 15 -18.49 10.39 -36.08
C LEU A 15 -18.30 8.85 -36.10
N ASN A 16 -17.36 8.37 -36.91
CA ASN A 16 -17.07 6.95 -37.00
C ASN A 16 -16.49 6.40 -35.69
N GLU A 17 -15.59 7.12 -35.01
CA GLU A 17 -15.08 6.75 -33.68
C GLU A 17 -16.21 6.68 -32.66
N LEU A 18 -17.12 7.66 -32.63
CA LEU A 18 -18.29 7.64 -31.75
C LEU A 18 -19.19 6.43 -32.01
N ASN A 19 -19.39 6.07 -33.28
CA ASN A 19 -20.18 4.89 -33.65
C ASN A 19 -19.51 3.59 -33.19
N LEU A 20 -18.20 3.48 -33.35
CA LEU A 20 -17.43 2.33 -32.85
C LEU A 20 -17.55 2.20 -31.31
N ILE A 21 -17.46 3.30 -30.58
CA ILE A 21 -17.65 3.33 -29.11
C ILE A 21 -19.09 2.89 -28.77
N LYS A 22 -20.12 3.38 -29.45
CA LYS A 22 -21.51 2.96 -29.19
C LYS A 22 -21.71 1.45 -29.41
N VAL A 23 -21.17 0.91 -30.50
CA VAL A 23 -21.22 -0.54 -30.77
C VAL A 23 -20.49 -1.33 -29.68
N PHE A 24 -19.29 -0.90 -29.28
CA PHE A 24 -18.54 -1.53 -28.21
C PHE A 24 -19.29 -1.48 -26.88
N LEU A 25 -19.88 -0.35 -26.51
CA LEU A 25 -20.66 -0.24 -25.26
C LEU A 25 -21.85 -1.20 -25.22
N LYS A 26 -22.43 -1.54 -26.38
CA LYS A 26 -23.52 -2.51 -26.50
C LYS A 26 -23.04 -3.96 -26.49
N LYS A 27 -21.99 -4.30 -27.26
CA LYS A 27 -21.53 -5.67 -27.48
C LYS A 27 -20.43 -6.13 -26.51
N ARG A 28 -19.64 -5.21 -25.96
CA ARG A 28 -18.47 -5.48 -25.11
C ARG A 28 -17.39 -6.33 -25.80
N ASP A 29 -17.28 -6.23 -27.10
CA ASP A 29 -16.27 -6.92 -27.89
C ASP A 29 -15.09 -5.96 -28.18
N GLY A 30 -14.12 -5.96 -27.28
CA GLY A 30 -12.94 -5.10 -27.38
C GLY A 30 -12.00 -5.49 -28.51
N ILE A 31 -11.94 -6.76 -28.88
CA ILE A 31 -11.08 -7.20 -30.01
C ILE A 31 -11.59 -6.59 -31.29
N SER A 32 -12.88 -6.77 -31.58
CA SER A 32 -13.49 -6.17 -32.78
C SER A 32 -13.41 -4.64 -32.77
N TYR A 33 -13.56 -4.01 -31.61
CA TYR A 33 -13.40 -2.56 -31.47
C TYR A 33 -11.99 -2.12 -31.88
N LEU A 34 -10.94 -2.72 -31.31
CA LEU A 34 -9.55 -2.34 -31.58
C LEU A 34 -9.15 -2.55 -33.03
N GLN A 35 -9.60 -3.64 -33.65
CA GLN A 35 -9.38 -3.93 -35.07
C GLN A 35 -10.06 -2.92 -35.95
N ASN A 36 -11.36 -2.65 -35.74
CA ASN A 36 -12.13 -1.70 -36.54
C ASN A 36 -11.62 -0.27 -36.38
N HIS A 37 -11.20 0.13 -35.16
CA HIS A 37 -10.60 1.43 -34.91
C HIS A 37 -9.26 1.57 -35.65
N SER A 38 -8.41 0.54 -35.60
CA SER A 38 -7.16 0.51 -36.34
C SER A 38 -7.40 0.59 -37.87
N GLN A 39 -8.40 -0.12 -38.39
CA GLN A 39 -8.76 -0.07 -39.82
C GLN A 39 -9.32 1.29 -40.24
N LEU A 40 -10.07 1.96 -39.35
CA LEU A 40 -10.57 3.31 -39.63
C LEU A 40 -9.39 4.29 -39.82
N ILE A 41 -8.42 4.23 -38.91
CA ILE A 41 -7.20 5.04 -38.99
C ILE A 41 -6.35 4.63 -40.20
N ASP A 42 -6.22 3.34 -40.53
CA ASP A 42 -5.53 2.86 -41.73
C ASP A 42 -6.08 3.51 -43.01
N LYS A 43 -7.41 3.54 -43.16
CA LYS A 43 -8.08 4.15 -44.30
C LYS A 43 -7.82 5.66 -44.40
N THR A 44 -7.90 6.35 -43.26
CA THR A 44 -7.66 7.79 -43.18
C THR A 44 -6.21 8.13 -43.53
N LEU A 45 -5.23 7.45 -42.96
CA LEU A 45 -3.81 7.68 -43.23
C LEU A 45 -3.44 7.29 -44.69
N SER A 46 -4.00 6.19 -45.21
CA SER A 46 -3.73 5.75 -46.57
C SER A 46 -4.32 6.71 -47.63
N ARG A 47 -5.45 7.36 -47.35
CA ARG A 47 -6.02 8.40 -48.20
C ARG A 47 -5.07 9.61 -48.29
N LEU A 48 -4.68 10.16 -47.12
CA LEU A 48 -3.72 11.29 -47.07
C LEU A 48 -2.37 10.96 -47.73
N TRP A 49 -1.88 9.73 -47.52
CA TRP A 49 -0.65 9.27 -48.17
C TRP A 49 -0.73 9.21 -49.66
N HIS A 50 -1.89 8.81 -50.21
CA HIS A 50 -2.15 8.77 -51.63
C HIS A 50 -2.27 10.18 -52.23
N ASP A 51 -3.02 11.06 -51.54
CA ASP A 51 -3.30 12.43 -52.02
C ASP A 51 -2.02 13.29 -52.12
N LEU A 52 -1.01 12.96 -51.28
CA LEU A 52 0.33 13.57 -51.32
C LEU A 52 1.31 12.84 -52.26
N GLU A 53 0.86 11.85 -53.01
CA GLU A 53 1.66 11.07 -53.98
C GLU A 53 2.91 10.44 -53.36
N LEU A 54 2.84 10.02 -52.07
CA LEU A 54 3.97 9.43 -51.35
C LEU A 54 4.16 7.93 -51.64
N ARG A 55 3.23 7.29 -52.34
CA ARG A 55 3.15 5.85 -52.52
C ARG A 55 4.39 5.22 -53.15
N ASN A 56 5.00 5.92 -54.12
CA ASN A 56 6.17 5.42 -54.86
C ASN A 56 7.50 5.88 -54.25
N SER A 57 7.46 6.81 -53.30
CA SER A 57 8.66 7.49 -52.77
C SER A 57 9.05 7.03 -51.38
N ALA A 58 8.12 6.51 -50.60
CA ALA A 58 8.33 6.03 -49.26
C ALA A 58 7.31 4.97 -48.84
N THR A 59 7.54 4.29 -47.70
CA THR A 59 6.62 3.28 -47.18
C THR A 59 6.16 3.70 -45.81
N LEU A 60 4.82 3.73 -45.63
CA LEU A 60 4.15 3.99 -44.37
C LEU A 60 3.93 2.68 -43.62
N ILE A 61 4.38 2.62 -42.37
CA ILE A 61 4.38 1.41 -41.53
C ILE A 61 3.81 1.75 -40.18
N ALA A 62 2.80 0.99 -39.74
CA ALA A 62 2.31 1.02 -38.36
C ALA A 62 3.24 0.23 -37.43
N CYS A 63 3.53 0.78 -36.27
CA CYS A 63 4.41 0.18 -35.27
C CYS A 63 3.69 0.02 -33.92
N GLY A 64 4.30 -0.70 -33.00
CA GLY A 64 3.81 -0.84 -31.62
C GLY A 64 2.36 -1.37 -31.51
N GLY A 65 1.56 -0.74 -30.66
CA GLY A 65 0.13 -1.08 -30.48
C GLY A 65 -0.69 -0.94 -31.75
N TYR A 66 -0.44 0.10 -32.53
CA TYR A 66 -1.09 0.31 -33.80
C TYR A 66 -0.69 -0.75 -34.85
N GLY A 67 0.58 -1.16 -34.82
CA GLY A 67 1.05 -2.27 -35.65
C GLY A 67 0.38 -3.61 -35.35
N ARG A 68 0.02 -3.87 -34.08
CA ARG A 68 -0.76 -5.06 -33.66
C ARG A 68 -2.24 -4.99 -33.96
N GLN A 69 -2.75 -3.89 -34.50
CA GLN A 69 -4.18 -3.58 -34.61
C GLN A 69 -4.87 -3.48 -33.24
N GLU A 70 -4.15 -2.94 -32.25
CA GLU A 70 -4.64 -2.71 -30.90
C GLU A 70 -4.62 -1.22 -30.57
N LEU A 71 -5.25 -0.41 -31.40
CA LEU A 71 -5.35 1.03 -31.18
C LEU A 71 -6.50 1.34 -30.20
N PHE A 72 -6.16 1.70 -28.97
CA PHE A 72 -7.15 2.07 -27.95
C PHE A 72 -7.66 3.51 -28.18
N PRO A 73 -8.84 3.87 -27.62
CA PRO A 73 -9.28 5.26 -27.66
C PRO A 73 -8.22 6.20 -27.09
N TYR A 74 -8.03 7.35 -27.71
CA TYR A 74 -7.06 8.39 -27.28
C TYR A 74 -5.60 7.95 -27.20
N SER A 75 -5.24 6.78 -27.71
CA SER A 75 -3.84 6.32 -27.75
C SER A 75 -3.06 6.96 -28.90
N ASP A 76 -1.74 7.06 -28.72
CA ASP A 76 -0.84 7.54 -29.76
C ASP A 76 -0.74 6.54 -30.91
N ILE A 77 -0.53 7.04 -32.11
CA ILE A 77 -0.35 6.29 -33.36
C ILE A 77 1.13 6.27 -33.70
N ASP A 78 1.77 5.12 -33.53
CA ASP A 78 3.19 4.96 -33.83
C ASP A 78 3.42 4.64 -35.32
N LEU A 79 4.15 5.52 -36.03
CA LEU A 79 4.46 5.38 -37.44
C LEU A 79 5.96 5.33 -37.70
N LEU A 80 6.35 4.42 -38.59
CA LEU A 80 7.65 4.49 -39.26
C LEU A 80 7.42 4.83 -40.73
N ILE A 81 8.03 5.92 -41.20
CA ILE A 81 8.13 6.29 -42.59
C ILE A 81 9.48 5.82 -43.11
N LEU A 82 9.48 4.75 -43.89
CA LEU A 82 10.68 4.15 -44.42
C LEU A 82 10.98 4.69 -45.81
N ILE A 83 12.16 5.28 -45.95
CA ILE A 83 12.61 5.89 -47.21
C ILE A 83 13.70 5.02 -47.89
N PRO A 84 13.85 5.09 -49.23
CA PRO A 84 14.79 4.21 -49.96
C PRO A 84 16.24 4.45 -49.60
N LYS A 85 16.78 5.65 -49.75
CA LYS A 85 18.20 5.98 -49.48
C LYS A 85 18.40 7.24 -48.65
N SER A 86 18.07 8.42 -49.24
CA SER A 86 18.20 9.73 -48.64
C SER A 86 16.96 10.57 -48.85
N LEU A 87 16.69 11.49 -47.95
CA LEU A 87 15.65 12.51 -48.12
C LEU A 87 16.15 13.56 -49.13
N ASN A 88 15.40 13.77 -50.23
CA ASN A 88 15.50 14.96 -51.01
C ASN A 88 14.52 16.04 -50.52
N LYS A 89 14.72 17.29 -50.92
CA LYS A 89 13.94 18.43 -50.42
C LYS A 89 12.43 18.25 -50.67
N SER A 90 12.04 17.74 -51.86
CA SER A 90 10.65 17.52 -52.24
C SER A 90 9.99 16.44 -51.35
N LEU A 91 10.66 15.30 -51.12
CA LEU A 91 10.14 14.23 -50.28
C LEU A 91 10.04 14.67 -48.83
N SER A 92 11.01 15.46 -48.31
CA SER A 92 10.96 16.02 -46.97
C SER A 92 9.70 16.88 -46.79
N GLN A 93 9.46 17.81 -47.69
CA GLN A 93 8.27 18.68 -47.67
C GLN A 93 6.95 17.91 -47.70
N LYS A 94 6.84 16.89 -48.55
CA LYS A 94 5.65 16.04 -48.64
C LYS A 94 5.41 15.25 -47.33
N ILE A 95 6.49 14.73 -46.70
CA ILE A 95 6.39 14.02 -45.40
C ILE A 95 6.01 14.98 -44.27
N GLU A 96 6.59 16.17 -44.23
CA GLU A 96 6.24 17.21 -43.24
C GLU A 96 4.77 17.62 -43.40
N GLN A 97 4.33 17.81 -44.61
CA GLN A 97 2.93 18.10 -44.93
C GLN A 97 2.00 16.96 -44.47
N PHE A 98 2.37 15.70 -44.72
CA PHE A 98 1.61 14.53 -44.25
C PHE A 98 1.46 14.56 -42.73
N ILE A 99 2.52 14.76 -41.99
CA ILE A 99 2.49 14.78 -40.52
C ILE A 99 1.66 15.95 -39.99
N SER A 100 1.80 17.15 -40.63
CA SER A 100 0.96 18.31 -40.25
C SER A 100 -0.53 18.00 -40.44
N LEU A 101 -0.92 17.43 -41.58
CA LEU A 101 -2.31 17.08 -41.87
C LEU A 101 -2.84 16.03 -40.88
N VAL A 102 -2.02 15.07 -40.43
CA VAL A 102 -2.41 14.09 -39.42
C VAL A 102 -2.65 14.77 -38.07
N TRP A 103 -1.83 15.76 -37.69
CA TRP A 103 -2.05 16.55 -36.48
C TRP A 103 -3.31 17.44 -36.58
N ASP A 104 -3.59 18.03 -37.72
CA ASP A 104 -4.79 18.85 -37.98
C ASP A 104 -6.08 18.02 -37.83
N LEU A 105 -6.02 16.73 -38.13
CA LEU A 105 -7.10 15.77 -37.83
C LEU A 105 -7.31 15.53 -36.34
N GLY A 106 -6.38 15.97 -35.49
CA GLY A 106 -6.42 15.77 -34.04
C GLY A 106 -5.84 14.42 -33.59
N LEU A 107 -5.16 13.71 -34.46
CA LEU A 107 -4.50 12.43 -34.16
C LEU A 107 -3.15 12.68 -33.50
N ARG A 108 -2.90 11.99 -32.38
CA ARG A 108 -1.61 12.01 -31.69
C ARG A 108 -0.67 11.02 -32.36
N VAL A 109 0.35 11.51 -33.04
CA VAL A 109 1.28 10.67 -33.83
C VAL A 109 2.68 10.76 -33.29
N GLY A 110 3.22 9.62 -32.90
CA GLY A 110 4.65 9.38 -32.76
C GLY A 110 5.18 8.89 -34.12
N HIS A 111 6.15 9.59 -34.69
CA HIS A 111 6.69 9.18 -36.00
C HIS A 111 8.23 9.16 -36.03
N SER A 112 8.76 8.36 -36.93
CA SER A 112 10.17 8.35 -37.25
C SER A 112 10.34 8.17 -38.76
N VAL A 113 11.30 8.93 -39.35
CA VAL A 113 11.65 8.83 -40.77
C VAL A 113 13.05 8.24 -40.82
N ARG A 114 13.20 7.09 -41.47
CA ARG A 114 14.49 6.37 -41.50
C ARG A 114 14.66 5.61 -42.83
N ASN A 115 15.90 5.44 -43.23
CA ASN A 115 16.23 4.44 -44.23
C ASN A 115 16.57 3.09 -43.56
N ILE A 116 16.79 2.06 -44.39
CA ILE A 116 17.09 0.71 -43.92
C ILE A 116 18.34 0.65 -43.02
N ASN A 117 19.37 1.39 -43.37
CA ASN A 117 20.64 1.39 -42.63
C ASN A 117 20.49 2.05 -41.27
N GLN A 118 19.83 3.20 -41.20
CA GLN A 118 19.50 3.89 -39.93
C GLN A 118 18.64 2.99 -39.05
N THR A 119 17.64 2.33 -39.62
CA THR A 119 16.79 1.39 -38.88
C THR A 119 17.60 0.23 -38.30
N LYS A 120 18.57 -0.32 -39.06
CA LYS A 120 19.45 -1.39 -38.59
C LYS A 120 20.35 -0.95 -37.42
N ILE A 121 20.83 0.28 -37.42
CA ILE A 121 21.60 0.86 -36.33
C ILE A 121 20.74 0.98 -35.08
N GLU A 122 19.57 1.57 -35.19
CA GLU A 122 18.67 1.80 -34.10
C GLU A 122 18.13 0.49 -33.46
N ILE A 123 17.85 -0.52 -34.26
CA ILE A 123 17.47 -1.87 -33.76
C ILE A 123 18.55 -2.44 -32.82
N LYS A 124 19.83 -2.22 -33.15
CA LYS A 124 20.93 -2.72 -32.33
C LYS A 124 21.16 -1.91 -31.06
N ARG A 125 20.79 -0.61 -31.08
CA ARG A 125 21.01 0.35 -30.01
C ARG A 125 19.91 0.27 -28.94
N ASP A 126 18.65 0.17 -29.38
CA ASP A 126 17.49 0.32 -28.50
C ASP A 126 16.51 -0.87 -28.66
N ILE A 127 16.32 -1.61 -27.57
CA ILE A 127 15.40 -2.75 -27.51
C ILE A 127 13.94 -2.32 -27.70
N THR A 128 13.60 -1.08 -27.36
CA THR A 128 12.24 -0.54 -27.54
C THR A 128 11.93 -0.39 -29.01
N VAL A 129 12.89 0.13 -29.78
CA VAL A 129 12.78 0.21 -31.26
C VAL A 129 12.64 -1.19 -31.85
N GLN A 130 13.48 -2.13 -31.38
CA GLN A 130 13.40 -3.51 -31.85
C GLN A 130 12.04 -4.13 -31.56
N THR A 131 11.48 -3.89 -30.36
CA THR A 131 10.15 -4.37 -29.96
C THR A 131 9.05 -3.78 -30.85
N ASN A 132 9.07 -2.45 -31.07
CA ASN A 132 8.08 -1.77 -31.92
C ASN A 132 8.09 -2.30 -33.35
N LEU A 133 9.27 -2.59 -33.87
CA LEU A 133 9.43 -3.10 -35.24
C LEU A 133 9.05 -4.59 -35.37
N LEU A 134 9.17 -5.40 -34.32
CA LEU A 134 8.63 -6.75 -34.33
C LEU A 134 7.10 -6.76 -34.55
N GLU A 135 6.44 -5.69 -34.19
CA GLU A 135 4.99 -5.51 -34.31
C GLU A 135 4.61 -4.72 -35.55
N SER A 136 5.58 -4.36 -36.37
CA SER A 136 5.36 -3.55 -37.58
C SER A 136 4.40 -4.20 -38.57
N ARG A 137 3.51 -3.37 -39.12
CA ARG A 137 2.51 -3.73 -40.14
C ARG A 137 2.56 -2.73 -41.29
N TYR A 138 2.57 -3.24 -42.52
CA TYR A 138 2.53 -2.44 -43.74
C TYR A 138 1.18 -1.72 -43.85
N LEU A 139 1.19 -0.42 -44.15
CA LEU A 139 0.01 0.37 -44.45
C LEU A 139 -0.07 0.73 -45.92
N ASN A 140 0.93 1.43 -46.45
CA ASN A 140 0.94 1.91 -47.83
C ASN A 140 2.38 2.15 -48.32
N GLY A 141 2.62 2.22 -49.66
CA GLY A 141 3.92 2.52 -50.26
C GLY A 141 4.63 1.32 -50.88
N ASP A 142 5.94 1.35 -50.92
CA ASP A 142 6.75 0.30 -51.56
C ASP A 142 6.83 -1.00 -50.67
N LYS A 143 6.24 -2.06 -51.18
CA LYS A 143 6.25 -3.39 -50.54
C LYS A 143 7.64 -4.01 -50.48
N VAL A 144 8.55 -3.66 -51.38
CA VAL A 144 9.93 -4.17 -51.43
C VAL A 144 10.70 -3.64 -50.21
N LEU A 145 10.59 -2.35 -49.93
CA LEU A 145 11.18 -1.71 -48.75
C LEU A 145 10.69 -2.39 -47.47
N TYR A 146 9.39 -2.68 -47.35
CA TYR A 146 8.83 -3.38 -46.19
C TYR A 146 9.35 -4.81 -46.06
N LYS A 147 9.48 -5.56 -47.18
CA LYS A 147 10.09 -6.89 -47.16
C LYS A 147 11.53 -6.82 -46.67
N ASN A 148 12.31 -5.83 -47.15
CA ASN A 148 13.71 -5.63 -46.70
C ASN A 148 13.79 -5.31 -45.21
N LEU A 149 12.86 -4.46 -44.68
CA LEU A 149 12.77 -4.21 -43.25
C LEU A 149 12.52 -5.50 -42.48
N LYS A 150 11.56 -6.34 -42.91
CA LYS A 150 11.28 -7.63 -42.26
C LYS A 150 12.50 -8.56 -42.27
N LYS A 151 13.26 -8.58 -43.36
CA LYS A 151 14.52 -9.35 -43.43
C LYS A 151 15.52 -8.89 -42.39
N ILE A 152 15.74 -7.57 -42.24
CA ILE A 152 16.69 -6.99 -41.28
C ILE A 152 16.24 -7.23 -39.86
N ILE A 153 14.94 -7.09 -39.52
CA ILE A 153 14.43 -7.41 -38.21
C ILE A 153 14.76 -8.85 -37.84
N ASN A 154 14.55 -9.80 -38.75
CA ASN A 154 14.83 -11.20 -38.50
C ASN A 154 16.32 -11.51 -38.36
N GLU A 155 17.18 -10.85 -39.15
CA GLU A 155 18.64 -11.02 -39.10
C GLU A 155 19.28 -10.42 -37.84
N THR A 156 18.72 -9.35 -37.33
CA THR A 156 19.26 -8.65 -36.15
C THR A 156 18.67 -9.15 -34.82
N LEU A 157 17.57 -9.90 -34.87
CA LEU A 157 16.92 -10.43 -33.69
C LEU A 157 17.71 -11.64 -33.15
N ILE A 158 18.42 -11.44 -32.05
CA ILE A 158 19.10 -12.49 -31.31
C ILE A 158 18.24 -12.83 -30.10
N PRO A 159 17.55 -13.99 -30.05
CA PRO A 159 16.57 -14.32 -29.01
C PRO A 159 17.12 -14.17 -27.59
N ALA A 160 18.35 -14.60 -27.32
CA ALA A 160 18.95 -14.53 -25.99
C ALA A 160 19.18 -13.07 -25.51
N LYS A 161 19.72 -12.22 -26.39
CA LYS A 161 19.91 -10.78 -26.07
C LYS A 161 18.57 -10.06 -25.90
N PHE A 162 17.62 -10.34 -26.78
CA PHE A 162 16.27 -9.77 -26.71
C PHE A 162 15.57 -10.16 -25.41
N TYR A 163 15.64 -11.46 -25.05
CA TYR A 163 15.07 -11.96 -23.80
C TYR A 163 15.66 -11.24 -22.57
N GLN A 164 17.01 -11.19 -22.47
CA GLN A 164 17.68 -10.53 -21.34
C GLN A 164 17.32 -9.04 -21.25
N GLY A 165 17.31 -8.34 -22.38
CA GLY A 165 16.94 -6.93 -22.39
C GLY A 165 15.48 -6.70 -21.98
N LYS A 166 14.56 -7.56 -22.42
CA LYS A 166 13.15 -7.46 -22.06
C LYS A 166 12.90 -7.80 -20.58
N ILE A 167 13.64 -8.76 -19.99
CA ILE A 167 13.59 -9.01 -18.55
C ILE A 167 14.03 -7.79 -17.76
N LYS A 168 15.18 -7.18 -18.13
CA LYS A 168 15.65 -5.95 -17.46
C LYS A 168 14.65 -4.81 -17.57
N GLU A 169 14.03 -4.62 -18.73
CA GLU A 169 12.97 -3.61 -18.92
C GLU A 169 11.76 -3.87 -18.03
N GLN A 170 11.31 -5.14 -17.91
CA GLN A 170 10.23 -5.53 -17.03
C GLN A 170 10.58 -5.27 -15.57
N ASP A 171 11.76 -5.65 -15.12
CA ASP A 171 12.22 -5.44 -13.74
C ASP A 171 12.25 -3.94 -13.39
N HIS A 172 12.81 -3.09 -14.28
CA HIS A 172 12.81 -1.64 -14.10
C HIS A 172 11.38 -1.07 -14.02
N ARG A 173 10.49 -1.53 -14.87
CA ARG A 173 9.09 -1.13 -14.87
C ARG A 173 8.39 -1.53 -13.58
N HIS A 174 8.57 -2.78 -13.12
CA HIS A 174 7.99 -3.27 -11.88
C HIS A 174 8.51 -2.50 -10.65
N GLN A 175 9.79 -2.11 -10.64
CA GLN A 175 10.38 -1.27 -9.56
C GLN A 175 9.66 0.07 -9.40
N LYS A 176 9.28 0.74 -10.51
CA LYS A 176 8.52 2.01 -10.46
C LYS A 176 7.17 1.88 -9.76
N TYR A 177 6.63 0.68 -9.67
CA TYR A 177 5.38 0.36 -8.98
C TYR A 177 5.62 -0.38 -7.65
N ASN A 178 6.79 -0.16 -7.01
CA ASN A 178 7.19 -0.80 -5.74
C ASN A 178 7.12 -2.32 -5.78
N GLN A 179 7.30 -2.92 -6.95
CA GLN A 179 7.15 -4.37 -7.22
C GLN A 179 5.79 -4.94 -6.76
N SER A 180 4.79 -4.07 -6.55
CA SER A 180 3.46 -4.47 -6.08
C SER A 180 2.41 -4.41 -7.20
N ALA A 181 1.75 -5.53 -7.40
CA ALA A 181 0.58 -5.67 -8.26
C ALA A 181 -0.72 -5.23 -7.55
N TYR A 182 -0.67 -4.96 -6.24
CA TYR A 182 -1.83 -4.89 -5.35
C TYR A 182 -2.14 -3.49 -4.85
N GLN A 183 -1.72 -2.44 -5.57
CA GLN A 183 -2.07 -1.07 -5.20
C GLN A 183 -3.57 -0.82 -5.38
N LEU A 184 -4.17 0.00 -4.52
CA LEU A 184 -5.61 0.32 -4.57
C LEU A 184 -6.04 0.98 -5.89
N GLU A 185 -5.14 1.70 -6.54
CA GLU A 185 -5.35 2.34 -7.85
C GLU A 185 -4.33 1.81 -8.87
N PRO A 186 -4.44 0.53 -9.29
CA PRO A 186 -3.44 -0.09 -10.14
C PRO A 186 -3.46 0.52 -11.55
N ASN A 187 -2.28 0.62 -12.17
CA ASN A 187 -2.16 0.88 -13.60
C ASN A 187 -2.33 -0.44 -14.36
N ILE A 188 -3.47 -0.62 -15.05
CA ILE A 188 -3.85 -1.87 -15.73
C ILE A 188 -2.95 -2.23 -16.92
N LYS A 189 -2.11 -1.31 -17.36
CA LYS A 189 -1.16 -1.52 -18.46
C LYS A 189 0.24 -1.81 -17.94
N GLU A 190 0.79 -0.94 -17.07
CA GLU A 190 2.22 -0.93 -16.74
C GLU A 190 2.55 -1.59 -15.38
N SER A 191 1.60 -1.66 -14.43
CA SER A 191 1.85 -2.35 -13.15
C SER A 191 2.15 -3.83 -13.34
N PRO A 192 2.85 -4.48 -12.39
CA PRO A 192 3.02 -5.93 -12.41
C PRO A 192 1.67 -6.63 -12.58
N GLY A 193 1.60 -7.60 -13.49
CA GLY A 193 0.37 -8.31 -13.83
C GLY A 193 -0.59 -7.57 -14.78
N GLY A 194 -0.20 -6.41 -15.32
CA GLY A 194 -0.99 -5.66 -16.29
C GLY A 194 -0.80 -6.13 -17.75
N LEU A 195 -1.42 -5.41 -18.68
CA LEU A 195 -1.38 -5.72 -20.12
C LEU A 195 0.03 -5.82 -20.69
N ARG A 196 0.98 -5.04 -20.16
CA ARG A 196 2.37 -5.04 -20.62
C ARG A 196 3.04 -6.39 -20.34
N ASP A 197 2.67 -7.07 -19.28
CA ASP A 197 3.19 -8.41 -18.97
C ASP A 197 2.64 -9.48 -19.92
N LEU A 198 1.40 -9.34 -20.37
CA LEU A 198 0.83 -10.19 -21.44
C LEU A 198 1.52 -9.91 -22.79
N GLN A 199 1.77 -8.65 -23.13
CA GLN A 199 2.51 -8.26 -24.33
C GLN A 199 3.95 -8.78 -24.29
N MET A 200 4.59 -8.76 -23.12
CA MET A 200 5.92 -9.34 -22.91
C MET A 200 6.01 -10.80 -23.34
N ILE A 201 5.01 -11.62 -22.97
CA ILE A 201 4.91 -13.02 -23.42
C ILE A 201 4.87 -13.10 -24.95
N GLN A 202 4.10 -12.23 -25.60
CA GLN A 202 3.98 -12.20 -27.05
C GLN A 202 5.30 -11.80 -27.72
N TRP A 203 6.01 -10.80 -27.21
CA TRP A 203 7.27 -10.35 -27.78
C TRP A 203 8.36 -11.40 -27.65
N VAL A 204 8.51 -11.99 -26.46
CA VAL A 204 9.45 -13.09 -26.24
C VAL A 204 9.06 -14.30 -27.09
N GLY A 205 7.77 -14.63 -27.16
CA GLY A 205 7.28 -15.68 -28.03
C GLY A 205 7.62 -15.46 -29.51
N LYS A 206 7.48 -14.24 -30.04
CA LYS A 206 7.86 -13.88 -31.40
C LYS A 206 9.37 -14.00 -31.67
N SER A 207 10.19 -13.74 -30.64
CA SER A 207 11.64 -13.86 -30.76
C SER A 207 12.13 -15.32 -30.73
N CYS A 208 11.46 -16.20 -29.99
CA CYS A 208 11.91 -17.58 -29.75
C CYS A 208 11.20 -18.61 -30.66
N ILE A 209 10.00 -18.33 -31.13
CA ILE A 209 9.17 -19.27 -31.90
C ILE A 209 8.90 -18.74 -33.31
N LYS A 210 9.38 -19.46 -34.32
CA LYS A 210 9.08 -19.11 -35.73
C LYS A 210 7.56 -18.99 -35.96
N ARG A 211 7.12 -17.90 -36.57
CA ARG A 211 5.69 -17.60 -36.87
C ARG A 211 4.81 -17.75 -35.63
N PHE A 212 5.26 -17.11 -34.52
CA PHE A 212 4.53 -17.16 -33.26
C PHE A 212 3.09 -16.64 -33.41
N THR A 213 2.17 -17.39 -32.84
CA THR A 213 0.79 -17.00 -32.57
C THR A 213 0.44 -17.46 -31.16
N PRO A 214 -0.47 -16.79 -30.42
CA PRO A 214 -0.87 -17.24 -29.09
C PRO A 214 -1.32 -18.71 -29.04
N THR A 215 -1.94 -19.22 -30.11
CA THR A 215 -2.38 -20.63 -30.24
C THR A 215 -1.23 -21.62 -30.13
N LYS A 216 -0.01 -21.24 -30.55
CA LYS A 216 1.18 -22.08 -30.43
C LYS A 216 1.59 -22.37 -28.99
N LEU A 217 1.18 -21.52 -28.05
CA LEU A 217 1.43 -21.82 -26.61
C LEU A 217 0.75 -23.10 -26.17
N ASN A 218 -0.45 -23.38 -26.66
CA ASN A 218 -1.12 -24.65 -26.41
C ASN A 218 -0.63 -25.77 -27.34
N GLN A 219 -0.55 -25.51 -28.64
CA GLN A 219 -0.11 -26.49 -29.63
C GLN A 219 1.27 -27.10 -29.31
N LYS A 220 2.21 -26.27 -28.84
CA LYS A 220 3.56 -26.71 -28.43
C LYS A 220 3.64 -27.11 -26.95
N LYS A 221 2.52 -27.29 -26.27
CA LYS A 221 2.42 -27.73 -24.86
C LYS A 221 3.15 -26.80 -23.85
N TYR A 222 3.36 -25.52 -24.17
CA TYR A 222 3.81 -24.56 -23.18
C TYR A 222 2.77 -24.33 -22.09
N LEU A 223 1.47 -24.38 -22.48
CA LEU A 223 0.32 -24.35 -21.57
C LEU A 223 -0.64 -25.47 -21.90
N ASP A 224 -1.34 -25.97 -20.89
CA ASP A 224 -2.52 -26.81 -21.06
C ASP A 224 -3.71 -25.99 -21.58
N LYS A 225 -4.75 -26.66 -22.05
CA LYS A 225 -5.95 -26.04 -22.64
C LYS A 225 -6.65 -25.09 -21.69
N LYS A 226 -6.73 -25.43 -20.38
CA LYS A 226 -7.42 -24.62 -19.35
C LYS A 226 -6.68 -23.30 -19.12
N ASN A 227 -5.37 -23.35 -18.89
CA ASN A 227 -4.55 -22.18 -18.68
C ASN A 227 -4.46 -21.29 -19.94
N TYR A 228 -4.42 -21.90 -21.12
CA TYR A 228 -4.49 -21.16 -22.38
C TYR A 228 -5.82 -20.40 -22.54
N GLN A 229 -6.95 -21.06 -22.28
CA GLN A 229 -8.26 -20.40 -22.34
C GLN A 229 -8.38 -19.27 -21.32
N LYS A 230 -7.85 -19.47 -20.12
CA LYS A 230 -7.82 -18.42 -19.09
C LYS A 230 -6.94 -17.26 -19.52
N LEU A 231 -5.79 -17.49 -20.16
CA LEU A 231 -4.92 -16.44 -20.70
C LEU A 231 -5.65 -15.56 -21.72
N ILE A 232 -6.36 -16.17 -22.68
CA ILE A 232 -7.13 -15.43 -23.68
C ILE A 232 -8.26 -14.62 -23.04
N LYS A 233 -9.00 -15.22 -22.11
CA LYS A 233 -10.07 -14.51 -21.35
C LYS A 233 -9.52 -13.31 -20.59
N THR A 234 -8.37 -13.45 -19.96
CA THR A 234 -7.71 -12.37 -19.20
C THR A 234 -7.22 -11.26 -20.11
N ASP A 235 -6.65 -11.56 -21.27
CA ASP A 235 -6.25 -10.57 -22.27
C ASP A 235 -7.46 -9.76 -22.78
N ILE A 236 -8.56 -10.45 -23.11
CA ILE A 236 -9.82 -9.82 -23.50
C ILE A 236 -10.38 -8.94 -22.39
N PHE A 237 -10.36 -9.43 -21.15
CA PHE A 237 -10.83 -8.67 -19.98
C PHE A 237 -10.05 -7.35 -19.82
N PHE A 238 -8.73 -7.38 -19.85
CA PHE A 238 -7.93 -6.15 -19.74
C PHE A 238 -8.12 -5.20 -20.94
N LYS A 239 -8.27 -5.73 -22.16
CA LYS A 239 -8.56 -4.91 -23.34
C LYS A 239 -9.90 -4.20 -23.21
N ASN A 240 -10.95 -4.92 -22.83
CA ASN A 240 -12.27 -4.35 -22.59
C ASN A 240 -12.22 -3.28 -21.49
N LEU A 241 -11.55 -3.61 -20.38
CA LEU A 241 -11.42 -2.69 -19.25
C LEU A 241 -10.70 -1.40 -19.64
N ARG A 242 -9.60 -1.51 -20.39
CA ARG A 242 -8.83 -0.35 -20.85
C ARG A 242 -9.62 0.54 -21.81
N ILE A 243 -10.39 -0.06 -22.74
CA ILE A 243 -11.28 0.71 -23.62
C ILE A 243 -12.32 1.46 -22.80
N LEU A 244 -12.97 0.78 -21.84
CA LEU A 244 -13.97 1.40 -20.98
C LEU A 244 -13.38 2.55 -20.15
N LEU A 245 -12.19 2.35 -19.61
CA LEU A 245 -11.49 3.35 -18.80
C LEU A 245 -11.18 4.60 -19.64
N HIS A 246 -10.63 4.44 -20.85
CA HIS A 246 -10.35 5.55 -21.75
C HIS A 246 -11.62 6.29 -22.16
N VAL A 247 -12.71 5.58 -22.42
CA VAL A 247 -14.01 6.17 -22.79
C VAL A 247 -14.59 7.00 -21.63
N ILE A 248 -14.51 6.49 -20.39
CA ILE A 248 -15.02 7.18 -19.19
C ILE A 248 -14.14 8.38 -18.84
N ALA A 249 -12.81 8.21 -18.92
CA ALA A 249 -11.85 9.26 -18.62
C ALA A 249 -11.77 10.34 -19.72
N LYS A 250 -12.25 10.05 -20.94
CA LYS A 250 -12.12 10.88 -22.14
C LYS A 250 -10.67 11.25 -22.47
N GLN A 251 -9.74 10.38 -22.08
CA GLN A 251 -8.30 10.51 -22.30
C GLN A 251 -7.60 9.17 -22.22
N ASN A 252 -6.31 9.13 -22.53
CA ASN A 252 -5.46 7.96 -22.34
C ASN A 252 -5.12 7.82 -20.83
N GLU A 253 -5.99 7.14 -20.08
CA GLU A 253 -5.85 6.88 -18.66
C GLU A 253 -5.75 5.37 -18.42
N ASP A 254 -4.65 4.95 -17.82
CA ASP A 254 -4.38 3.53 -17.53
C ASP A 254 -4.46 3.20 -16.04
N ARG A 255 -4.66 4.20 -15.15
CA ARG A 255 -4.84 4.00 -13.71
C ARG A 255 -6.31 3.86 -13.35
N LEU A 256 -6.64 2.81 -12.62
CA LEU A 256 -7.96 2.60 -12.05
C LEU A 256 -8.15 3.44 -10.80
N LEU A 257 -8.29 4.76 -10.99
CA LEU A 257 -8.59 5.68 -9.90
C LEU A 257 -9.95 5.33 -9.27
N PHE A 258 -10.13 5.61 -7.98
CA PHE A 258 -11.36 5.27 -7.24
C PHE A 258 -12.62 5.77 -7.93
N ASP A 259 -12.58 6.99 -8.51
CA ASP A 259 -13.65 7.57 -9.34
C ASP A 259 -14.08 6.64 -10.47
N TYR A 260 -13.11 6.08 -11.14
CA TYR A 260 -13.37 5.20 -12.29
C TYR A 260 -13.80 3.81 -11.83
N GLN A 261 -13.28 3.31 -10.68
CA GLN A 261 -13.69 2.01 -10.15
C GLN A 261 -15.20 1.95 -9.92
N ASN A 262 -15.77 2.97 -9.26
CA ASN A 262 -17.21 3.03 -9.02
C ASN A 262 -18.03 3.14 -10.32
N LYS A 263 -17.61 4.01 -11.26
CA LYS A 263 -18.27 4.18 -12.56
C LYS A 263 -18.21 2.90 -13.39
N LEU A 264 -17.05 2.24 -13.41
CA LEU A 264 -16.87 0.97 -14.13
C LEU A 264 -17.70 -0.15 -13.52
N ALA A 265 -17.73 -0.26 -12.18
CA ALA A 265 -18.54 -1.26 -11.50
C ALA A 265 -20.04 -1.11 -11.81
N LEU A 266 -20.53 0.13 -11.88
CA LEU A 266 -21.91 0.42 -12.32
C LEU A 266 -22.14 0.03 -13.78
N LEU A 267 -21.26 0.45 -14.66
CA LEU A 267 -21.35 0.18 -16.10
C LEU A 267 -21.28 -1.31 -16.43
N LEU A 268 -20.49 -2.05 -15.64
CA LEU A 268 -20.34 -3.51 -15.74
C LEU A 268 -21.42 -4.27 -14.96
N LYS A 269 -22.39 -3.56 -14.35
CA LYS A 269 -23.57 -4.11 -13.65
C LYS A 269 -23.23 -4.98 -12.43
N TYR A 270 -22.11 -4.69 -11.74
CA TYR A 270 -21.86 -5.31 -10.43
C TYR A 270 -22.93 -4.92 -9.43
N LYS A 271 -23.45 -5.88 -8.68
CA LYS A 271 -24.49 -5.65 -7.68
C LYS A 271 -23.86 -5.50 -6.30
N LYS A 272 -24.33 -4.52 -5.52
CA LYS A 272 -23.96 -4.39 -4.10
C LYS A 272 -24.51 -5.61 -3.34
N THR A 273 -23.71 -6.20 -2.47
CA THR A 273 -24.14 -7.23 -1.51
C THR A 273 -24.29 -6.62 -0.12
N THR A 274 -24.81 -7.40 0.85
CA THR A 274 -24.90 -6.99 2.27
C THR A 274 -23.54 -6.64 2.87
N HIS A 275 -22.45 -7.23 2.38
CA HIS A 275 -21.13 -7.12 2.99
C HIS A 275 -20.05 -6.52 2.07
N SER A 276 -20.35 -6.25 0.78
CA SER A 276 -19.36 -5.73 -0.18
C SER A 276 -19.94 -4.65 -1.08
N LYS A 277 -19.15 -3.60 -1.31
CA LYS A 277 -19.46 -2.54 -2.28
C LYS A 277 -19.32 -3.08 -3.70
N ARG A 278 -20.00 -2.47 -4.68
CA ARG A 278 -19.88 -2.85 -6.11
C ARG A 278 -18.44 -2.76 -6.61
N SER A 279 -17.73 -1.71 -6.21
CA SER A 279 -16.32 -1.49 -6.58
C SER A 279 -15.40 -2.55 -6.01
N GLU A 280 -15.65 -3.07 -4.81
CA GLU A 280 -14.86 -4.16 -4.22
C GLU A 280 -14.99 -5.45 -5.02
N LEU A 281 -16.20 -5.82 -5.42
CA LEU A 281 -16.43 -7.00 -6.25
C LEU A 281 -15.79 -6.86 -7.64
N PHE A 282 -15.93 -5.69 -8.27
CA PHE A 282 -15.25 -5.38 -9.52
C PHE A 282 -13.73 -5.46 -9.39
N MET A 283 -13.17 -4.85 -8.35
CA MET A 283 -11.73 -4.87 -8.11
C MET A 283 -11.19 -6.25 -7.77
N LYS A 284 -12.00 -7.11 -7.14
CA LYS A 284 -11.64 -8.52 -6.92
C LYS A 284 -11.36 -9.21 -8.26
N ASP A 285 -12.24 -9.06 -9.25
CA ASP A 285 -12.04 -9.64 -10.58
C ASP A 285 -10.79 -9.05 -11.28
N VAL A 286 -10.54 -7.74 -11.07
CA VAL A 286 -9.32 -7.09 -11.58
C VAL A 286 -8.07 -7.70 -10.95
N TYR A 287 -8.04 -7.88 -9.62
CA TYR A 287 -6.88 -8.49 -8.94
C TYR A 287 -6.72 -9.98 -9.26
N GLU A 288 -7.81 -10.72 -9.47
CA GLU A 288 -7.73 -12.10 -9.95
C GLU A 288 -7.10 -12.18 -11.35
N ALA A 289 -7.42 -11.23 -12.23
CA ALA A 289 -6.79 -11.13 -13.55
C ALA A 289 -5.31 -10.75 -13.44
N ILE A 290 -4.95 -9.79 -12.57
CA ILE A 290 -3.58 -9.38 -12.27
C ILE A 290 -2.77 -10.56 -11.73
N ASN A 291 -3.31 -11.29 -10.75
CA ASN A 291 -2.67 -12.45 -10.14
C ASN A 291 -2.39 -13.55 -11.16
N PHE A 292 -3.39 -13.85 -11.97
CA PHE A 292 -3.22 -14.84 -13.03
C PHE A 292 -2.18 -14.39 -14.06
N THR A 293 -2.18 -13.12 -14.45
CA THR A 293 -1.19 -12.58 -15.40
C THR A 293 0.21 -12.66 -14.84
N THR A 294 0.42 -12.28 -13.57
CA THR A 294 1.72 -12.38 -12.89
C THR A 294 2.22 -13.84 -12.85
N PHE A 295 1.33 -14.76 -12.50
CA PHE A 295 1.64 -16.19 -12.47
C PHE A 295 2.03 -16.74 -13.85
N ILE A 296 1.20 -16.45 -14.86
CA ILE A 296 1.40 -17.01 -16.20
C ILE A 296 2.58 -16.36 -16.94
N ASN A 297 2.84 -15.08 -16.67
CA ASN A 297 4.01 -14.38 -17.19
C ASN A 297 5.29 -15.03 -16.65
N GLU A 298 5.39 -15.27 -15.34
CA GLU A 298 6.53 -15.97 -14.73
C GLU A 298 6.75 -17.37 -15.35
N VAL A 299 5.68 -18.14 -15.50
CA VAL A 299 5.74 -19.50 -16.08
C VAL A 299 6.20 -19.46 -17.53
N LEU A 300 5.59 -18.61 -18.36
CA LEU A 300 5.88 -18.59 -19.78
C LEU A 300 7.24 -17.97 -20.10
N LEU A 301 7.67 -16.96 -19.38
CA LEU A 301 9.01 -16.39 -19.57
C LEU A 301 10.10 -17.42 -19.22
N LYS A 302 9.92 -18.20 -18.13
CA LYS A 302 10.83 -19.31 -17.83
C LYS A 302 10.82 -20.38 -18.92
N LYS A 303 9.66 -20.76 -19.47
CA LYS A 303 9.57 -21.75 -20.57
C LYS A 303 10.10 -21.28 -21.92
N LEU A 304 10.04 -19.98 -22.17
CA LEU A 304 10.48 -19.35 -23.42
C LEU A 304 11.93 -18.85 -23.32
N ASN A 305 12.62 -19.07 -22.21
CA ASN A 305 14.00 -18.62 -22.02
C ASN A 305 14.95 -19.34 -22.97
N PRO A 306 15.55 -18.64 -23.94
CA PRO A 306 16.47 -19.27 -24.91
C PRO A 306 17.89 -19.49 -24.38
N ILE A 307 18.16 -19.05 -23.13
CA ILE A 307 19.48 -19.12 -22.48
C ILE A 307 19.56 -20.32 -21.55
N GLU A 308 18.45 -21.04 -21.36
CA GLU A 308 18.38 -22.12 -20.41
C GLU A 308 19.42 -23.21 -20.73
N SER A 309 20.35 -23.45 -19.80
CA SER A 309 21.26 -24.59 -19.87
C SER A 309 20.54 -25.85 -19.45
N ASP A 310 20.95 -27.00 -19.99
CA ASP A 310 20.41 -28.30 -19.57
C ASP A 310 21.06 -28.84 -18.29
N LYS A 311 21.67 -27.96 -17.46
CA LYS A 311 22.29 -28.37 -16.20
C LYS A 311 21.24 -28.89 -15.23
N ILE A 312 21.16 -30.20 -15.10
CA ILE A 312 20.27 -30.92 -14.21
C ILE A 312 21.07 -31.52 -13.08
N THR A 313 20.67 -31.24 -11.82
CA THR A 313 21.20 -31.89 -10.64
C THR A 313 20.09 -32.75 -10.03
N LYS A 314 20.36 -34.03 -9.83
CA LYS A 314 19.44 -34.93 -9.14
C LYS A 314 19.40 -34.58 -7.65
N ILE A 315 18.25 -34.74 -7.05
CA ILE A 315 18.02 -34.58 -5.62
C ILE A 315 18.04 -35.97 -4.99
N THR A 316 18.87 -36.19 -3.99
CA THR A 316 19.02 -37.48 -3.32
C THR A 316 17.77 -37.93 -2.60
N ASP A 317 17.06 -36.96 -1.99
CA ASP A 317 15.89 -37.21 -1.13
C ASP A 317 14.56 -37.22 -1.89
N SER A 318 14.59 -37.09 -3.23
CA SER A 318 13.36 -37.07 -4.03
C SER A 318 13.59 -37.64 -5.41
N HIS A 319 12.85 -38.66 -5.77
CA HIS A 319 12.90 -39.24 -7.09
C HIS A 319 12.05 -38.51 -8.14
N PHE A 320 11.11 -37.63 -7.69
CA PHE A 320 10.23 -36.90 -8.58
C PHE A 320 10.64 -35.43 -8.79
N LEU A 321 11.56 -34.88 -7.97
CA LEU A 321 12.08 -33.53 -8.08
C LEU A 321 13.53 -33.53 -8.59
N ILE A 322 13.87 -32.46 -9.30
CA ILE A 322 15.23 -32.20 -9.78
C ILE A 322 15.52 -30.69 -9.58
N ILE A 323 16.79 -30.34 -9.55
CA ILE A 323 17.23 -28.96 -9.65
C ILE A 323 17.63 -28.71 -11.11
N LYS A 324 16.97 -27.76 -11.77
CA LYS A 324 17.31 -27.29 -13.11
C LYS A 324 17.51 -25.78 -13.05
N ASN A 325 18.69 -25.30 -13.42
CA ASN A 325 19.02 -23.85 -13.47
C ASN A 325 18.68 -23.08 -12.19
N ASN A 326 19.00 -23.62 -11.02
CA ASN A 326 18.65 -23.10 -9.69
C ASN A 326 17.13 -23.03 -9.40
N TYR A 327 16.31 -23.71 -10.19
CA TYR A 327 14.88 -23.91 -9.90
C TYR A 327 14.64 -25.34 -9.43
N LEU A 328 13.72 -25.50 -8.50
CA LEU A 328 13.16 -26.83 -8.19
C LEU A 328 12.13 -27.17 -9.26
N GLU A 329 12.37 -28.22 -10.02
CA GLU A 329 11.50 -28.63 -11.12
C GLU A 329 11.04 -30.09 -10.97
N ILE A 330 9.94 -30.43 -11.60
CA ILE A 330 9.47 -31.82 -11.69
C ILE A 330 10.33 -32.63 -12.67
N ASN A 331 10.70 -33.83 -12.27
CA ASN A 331 11.34 -34.75 -13.20
C ASN A 331 10.36 -35.11 -14.33
N SER A 332 10.82 -35.08 -15.56
CA SER A 332 10.01 -35.33 -16.77
C SER A 332 9.20 -36.64 -16.73
N LYS A 333 9.74 -37.67 -16.11
CA LYS A 333 9.06 -38.98 -15.90
C LYS A 333 7.81 -38.88 -15.04
N PHE A 334 7.65 -37.77 -14.26
CA PHE A 334 6.54 -37.56 -13.31
C PHE A 334 5.59 -36.48 -13.73
N GLN A 335 5.80 -35.77 -14.84
CA GLN A 335 4.98 -34.64 -15.28
C GLN A 335 3.49 -34.96 -15.45
N ASN A 336 3.16 -36.21 -15.79
CA ASN A 336 1.78 -36.66 -15.96
C ASN A 336 1.20 -37.34 -14.72
N LYS A 337 1.96 -37.46 -13.62
CA LYS A 337 1.50 -38.10 -12.39
C LYS A 337 0.75 -37.11 -11.49
N ASN A 338 -0.10 -37.64 -10.63
CA ASN A 338 -0.81 -36.86 -9.64
C ASN A 338 0.15 -36.38 -8.54
N ILE A 339 0.44 -35.08 -8.52
CA ILE A 339 1.33 -34.44 -7.53
C ILE A 339 0.61 -34.12 -6.21
N LYS A 340 -0.71 -34.26 -6.11
CA LYS A 340 -1.49 -33.89 -4.94
C LYS A 340 -0.91 -34.42 -3.61
N PRO A 341 -0.49 -35.69 -3.47
CA PRO A 341 0.08 -36.19 -2.22
C PRO A 341 1.40 -35.54 -1.81
N TYR A 342 2.09 -34.93 -2.76
CA TYR A 342 3.46 -34.39 -2.59
C TYR A 342 3.52 -32.86 -2.58
N ILE A 343 2.37 -32.19 -2.50
CA ILE A 343 2.32 -30.72 -2.56
C ILE A 343 3.26 -30.09 -1.52
N PHE A 344 3.17 -30.51 -0.27
CA PHE A 344 3.98 -29.92 0.80
C PHE A 344 5.43 -30.43 0.80
N ASP A 345 5.69 -31.62 0.29
CA ASP A 345 7.06 -32.13 0.09
C ASP A 345 7.87 -31.25 -0.87
N VAL A 346 7.21 -30.68 -1.89
CA VAL A 346 7.84 -29.71 -2.79
C VAL A 346 8.37 -28.50 -2.01
N PHE A 347 7.58 -27.96 -1.08
CA PHE A 347 7.99 -26.77 -0.33
C PHE A 347 9.02 -27.10 0.75
N MET A 348 8.93 -28.24 1.40
CA MET A 348 9.95 -28.72 2.33
C MET A 348 11.30 -28.91 1.61
N THR A 349 11.30 -29.50 0.42
CA THR A 349 12.48 -29.62 -0.43
C THR A 349 13.00 -28.25 -0.86
N PHE A 350 12.10 -27.34 -1.29
CA PHE A 350 12.48 -25.97 -1.66
C PHE A 350 13.15 -25.19 -0.52
N GLN A 351 12.71 -25.39 0.72
CA GLN A 351 13.31 -24.77 1.90
C GLN A 351 14.68 -25.37 2.23
N LYS A 352 14.84 -26.67 2.07
CA LYS A 352 16.07 -27.40 2.39
C LYS A 352 17.28 -26.93 1.54
N TYR A 353 17.08 -26.64 0.26
CA TYR A 353 18.16 -26.30 -0.67
C TYR A 353 18.30 -24.76 -0.80
N LYS A 354 19.32 -24.17 -0.13
CA LYS A 354 19.55 -22.70 -0.07
C LYS A 354 19.73 -22.05 -1.44
N GLN A 355 20.38 -22.75 -2.38
CA GLN A 355 20.64 -22.26 -3.74
C GLN A 355 19.39 -22.08 -4.61
N LEU A 356 18.26 -22.65 -4.23
CA LEU A 356 17.03 -22.55 -4.99
C LEU A 356 16.41 -21.15 -4.85
N ASN A 357 16.14 -20.51 -5.98
CA ASN A 357 15.55 -19.17 -6.01
C ASN A 357 14.03 -19.20 -6.23
N SER A 358 13.53 -20.20 -6.95
CA SER A 358 12.10 -20.33 -7.29
C SER A 358 11.78 -21.76 -7.69
N LEU A 359 10.50 -22.03 -7.97
CA LEU A 359 10.07 -23.28 -8.60
C LEU A 359 10.12 -23.18 -10.12
N GLY A 360 10.36 -24.29 -10.77
CA GLY A 360 10.37 -24.40 -12.22
C GLY A 360 8.96 -24.30 -12.83
N PRO A 361 8.86 -23.94 -14.09
CA PRO A 361 7.59 -23.63 -14.72
C PRO A 361 6.62 -24.80 -14.82
N ASN A 362 7.10 -26.03 -15.02
CA ASN A 362 6.21 -27.18 -15.07
C ASN A 362 5.69 -27.55 -13.68
N LEU A 363 6.54 -27.43 -12.67
CA LEU A 363 6.15 -27.64 -11.28
C LEU A 363 5.11 -26.63 -10.82
N LEU A 364 5.26 -25.33 -11.17
CA LEU A 364 4.28 -24.29 -10.89
C LEU A 364 2.92 -24.61 -11.51
N LEU A 365 2.86 -25.02 -12.79
CA LEU A 365 1.61 -25.39 -13.46
C LEU A 365 0.93 -26.60 -12.80
N LEU A 366 1.73 -27.60 -12.43
CA LEU A 366 1.22 -28.80 -11.76
C LEU A 366 0.66 -28.48 -10.38
N LEU A 367 1.34 -27.62 -9.60
CA LEU A 367 0.86 -27.16 -8.29
C LEU A 367 -0.46 -26.38 -8.42
N GLY A 368 -0.57 -25.46 -9.38
CA GLY A 368 -1.82 -24.74 -9.66
C GLY A 368 -2.97 -25.68 -10.07
N SER A 369 -2.68 -26.73 -10.82
CA SER A 369 -3.66 -27.78 -11.13
C SER A 369 -4.03 -28.63 -9.92
N ALA A 370 -3.06 -28.94 -9.06
CA ALA A 370 -3.26 -29.74 -7.86
C ALA A 370 -4.08 -29.01 -6.79
N ALA A 371 -3.96 -27.68 -6.71
CA ALA A 371 -4.75 -26.86 -5.80
C ALA A 371 -6.26 -27.12 -5.93
N ASN A 372 -6.76 -27.27 -7.17
CA ASN A 372 -8.20 -27.55 -7.42
C ASN A 372 -8.64 -28.95 -6.97
N ARG A 373 -7.72 -29.82 -6.60
CA ARG A 373 -7.99 -31.20 -6.15
C ARG A 373 -7.86 -31.35 -4.64
N ILE A 374 -7.46 -30.31 -3.92
CA ILE A 374 -7.44 -30.29 -2.46
C ILE A 374 -8.88 -30.33 -1.96
N ASN A 375 -9.19 -31.38 -1.20
CA ASN A 375 -10.52 -31.64 -0.62
C ASN A 375 -10.38 -31.90 0.88
N ASP A 376 -11.49 -32.17 1.56
CA ASP A 376 -11.50 -32.39 3.01
C ASP A 376 -10.66 -33.60 3.42
N THR A 377 -10.62 -34.64 2.63
CA THR A 377 -9.74 -35.80 2.90
C THR A 377 -8.28 -35.39 2.98
N PHE A 378 -7.82 -34.51 2.06
CA PHE A 378 -6.45 -33.99 2.08
C PHE A 378 -6.20 -33.07 3.29
N ARG A 379 -7.17 -32.23 3.65
CA ARG A 379 -7.07 -31.33 4.81
C ARG A 379 -7.04 -32.08 6.15
N LYS A 380 -7.73 -33.24 6.21
CA LYS A 380 -7.81 -34.12 7.39
C LYS A 380 -6.66 -35.13 7.47
N ASP A 381 -5.82 -35.22 6.44
CA ASP A 381 -4.67 -36.12 6.43
C ASP A 381 -3.58 -35.61 7.38
N LYS A 382 -3.34 -36.36 8.48
CA LYS A 382 -2.34 -36.02 9.51
C LYS A 382 -0.94 -35.80 8.96
N ASN A 383 -0.56 -36.55 7.91
CA ASN A 383 0.75 -36.38 7.28
C ASN A 383 0.85 -35.03 6.55
N GLN A 384 -0.20 -34.62 5.83
CA GLN A 384 -0.25 -33.33 5.17
C GLN A 384 -0.28 -32.17 6.19
N GLN A 385 -1.00 -32.32 7.28
CA GLN A 385 -1.05 -31.38 8.38
C GLN A 385 0.33 -31.16 9.01
N ALA A 386 1.04 -32.25 9.35
CA ALA A 386 2.38 -32.20 9.89
C ALA A 386 3.38 -31.53 8.92
N LYS A 387 3.28 -31.81 7.61
CA LYS A 387 4.13 -31.19 6.58
C LYS A 387 3.87 -29.70 6.46
N PHE A 388 2.61 -29.26 6.47
CA PHE A 388 2.27 -27.84 6.43
C PHE A 388 2.85 -27.09 7.64
N LEU A 389 2.68 -27.64 8.84
CA LEU A 389 3.27 -27.05 10.05
C LEU A 389 4.80 -27.07 10.00
N SER A 390 5.44 -28.10 9.45
CA SER A 390 6.89 -28.14 9.25
C SER A 390 7.38 -27.01 8.34
N ILE A 391 6.63 -26.66 7.29
CA ILE A 391 6.97 -25.52 6.43
C ILE A 391 6.97 -24.21 7.23
N LEU A 392 6.02 -24.01 8.14
CA LEU A 392 5.96 -22.82 9.00
C LEU A 392 7.04 -22.83 10.09
N LYS A 393 7.43 -23.99 10.58
CA LYS A 393 8.51 -24.15 11.57
C LYS A 393 9.92 -23.98 11.00
N SER A 394 10.05 -23.98 9.67
CA SER A 394 11.34 -23.84 9.01
C SER A 394 11.99 -22.47 9.29
N ASN A 395 13.30 -22.48 9.43
CA ASN A 395 14.09 -21.24 9.55
C ASN A 395 14.33 -20.57 8.18
N GLU A 396 14.08 -21.27 7.08
CA GLU A 396 14.40 -20.84 5.73
C GLU A 396 13.16 -20.68 4.85
N LYS A 397 13.12 -19.60 4.07
CA LYS A 397 12.18 -19.37 2.96
C LYS A 397 10.66 -19.50 3.28
N VAL A 398 10.24 -19.36 4.54
CA VAL A 398 8.80 -19.48 4.92
C VAL A 398 7.94 -18.51 4.10
N ASN A 399 8.26 -17.21 4.12
CA ASN A 399 7.49 -16.22 3.36
C ASN A 399 7.50 -16.50 1.84
N ARG A 400 8.65 -16.92 1.29
CA ARG A 400 8.75 -17.25 -0.15
C ARG A 400 7.91 -18.47 -0.49
N SER A 401 7.88 -19.49 0.36
CA SER A 401 7.02 -20.66 0.20
C SER A 401 5.54 -20.30 0.21
N LEU A 402 5.11 -19.50 1.20
CA LEU A 402 3.72 -19.04 1.30
C LEU A 402 3.31 -18.17 0.11
N ARG A 403 4.18 -17.28 -0.36
CA ARG A 403 3.90 -16.48 -1.57
C ARG A 403 3.73 -17.32 -2.82
N ILE A 404 4.55 -18.36 -2.99
CA ILE A 404 4.39 -19.31 -4.11
C ILE A 404 3.10 -20.11 -3.93
N MET A 405 2.80 -20.57 -2.72
CA MET A 405 1.54 -21.26 -2.42
C MET A 405 0.33 -20.39 -2.73
N ASN A 406 0.37 -19.08 -2.38
CA ASN A 406 -0.72 -18.16 -2.70
C ASN A 406 -0.87 -17.98 -4.21
N LYS A 407 0.23 -17.75 -4.94
CA LYS A 407 0.22 -17.65 -6.41
C LYS A 407 -0.39 -18.88 -7.10
N CYS A 408 -0.15 -20.07 -6.54
CA CYS A 408 -0.71 -21.34 -7.03
C CYS A 408 -2.11 -21.63 -6.47
N ASN A 409 -2.71 -20.74 -5.67
CA ASN A 409 -3.97 -20.91 -4.96
C ASN A 409 -3.98 -22.11 -3.98
N LEU A 410 -2.82 -22.53 -3.49
CA LEU A 410 -2.70 -23.66 -2.57
C LEU A 410 -3.13 -23.29 -1.15
N ILE A 411 -2.78 -22.07 -0.66
CA ILE A 411 -3.21 -21.62 0.68
C ILE A 411 -4.74 -21.56 0.73
N GLY A 412 -5.37 -20.88 -0.24
CA GLY A 412 -6.83 -20.74 -0.28
C GLY A 412 -7.56 -22.07 -0.44
N SER A 413 -6.94 -23.06 -1.12
CA SER A 413 -7.50 -24.41 -1.23
C SER A 413 -7.31 -25.23 0.04
N TYR A 414 -6.19 -25.04 0.76
CA TYR A 414 -5.91 -25.75 2.02
C TYR A 414 -6.64 -25.13 3.21
N ILE A 415 -6.67 -23.79 3.29
CA ILE A 415 -7.40 -23.00 4.29
C ILE A 415 -8.56 -22.28 3.58
N PRO A 416 -9.78 -22.85 3.54
CA PRO A 416 -10.89 -22.29 2.77
C PRO A 416 -11.27 -20.87 3.19
N ALA A 417 -11.08 -20.51 4.47
CA ALA A 417 -11.31 -19.16 4.98
C ALA A 417 -10.35 -18.16 4.30
N PHE A 418 -9.07 -18.51 4.12
CA PHE A 418 -8.10 -17.71 3.38
C PHE A 418 -8.48 -17.56 1.89
N GLY A 419 -9.03 -18.62 1.29
CA GLY A 419 -9.49 -18.56 -0.10
C GLY A 419 -10.56 -17.50 -0.36
N LYS A 420 -11.36 -17.13 0.65
CA LYS A 420 -12.40 -16.10 0.54
C LYS A 420 -11.81 -14.70 0.43
N ILE A 421 -10.66 -14.46 1.05
CA ILE A 421 -10.00 -13.13 1.10
C ILE A 421 -8.94 -12.93 0.01
N VAL A 422 -8.62 -13.96 -0.77
CA VAL A 422 -7.69 -13.83 -1.90
C VAL A 422 -8.22 -12.79 -2.88
N SER A 423 -7.34 -11.86 -3.28
CA SER A 423 -7.69 -10.75 -4.17
C SER A 423 -8.78 -9.81 -3.64
N GLN A 424 -9.16 -9.93 -2.37
CA GLN A 424 -10.17 -9.07 -1.77
C GLN A 424 -9.55 -7.72 -1.41
N MET A 425 -10.12 -6.66 -1.96
CA MET A 425 -9.84 -5.29 -1.57
C MET A 425 -10.85 -4.86 -0.49
N GLN A 426 -10.38 -4.14 0.52
CA GLN A 426 -11.25 -3.33 1.35
C GLN A 426 -11.09 -1.87 0.93
N HIS A 427 -12.22 -1.18 0.77
CA HIS A 427 -12.24 0.28 0.66
C HIS A 427 -11.97 0.88 2.05
N ASP A 428 -10.72 0.73 2.48
CA ASP A 428 -10.16 1.29 3.69
C ASP A 428 -8.93 2.12 3.32
N LEU A 429 -8.82 3.32 3.89
CA LEU A 429 -7.71 4.24 3.62
C LEU A 429 -6.36 3.77 4.18
N PHE A 430 -6.37 2.72 5.00
CA PHE A 430 -5.19 2.24 5.70
C PHE A 430 -4.41 1.21 4.89
N HIS A 431 -5.12 0.30 4.22
CA HIS A 431 -4.53 -0.82 3.51
C HIS A 431 -4.40 -0.49 2.05
N ILE A 432 -3.16 -0.29 1.59
CA ILE A 432 -2.87 -0.12 0.15
C ILE A 432 -2.80 -1.44 -0.61
N TYR A 433 -2.95 -2.57 0.09
CA TYR A 433 -2.83 -3.93 -0.44
C TYR A 433 -4.14 -4.70 -0.32
N THR A 434 -4.30 -5.77 -1.10
CA THR A 434 -5.34 -6.78 -0.87
C THR A 434 -5.12 -7.50 0.46
N VAL A 435 -6.17 -8.06 1.05
CA VAL A 435 -6.09 -8.69 2.39
C VAL A 435 -5.07 -9.84 2.43
N ASP A 436 -5.05 -10.69 1.39
CA ASP A 436 -4.07 -11.78 1.28
C ASP A 436 -2.63 -11.28 1.14
N GLU A 437 -2.39 -10.21 0.39
CA GLU A 437 -1.06 -9.61 0.26
C GLU A 437 -0.61 -8.93 1.55
N HIS A 438 -1.52 -8.24 2.25
CA HIS A 438 -1.26 -7.68 3.56
C HIS A 438 -0.79 -8.76 4.55
N ILE A 439 -1.54 -9.85 4.65
CA ILE A 439 -1.19 -11.01 5.49
C ILE A 439 0.22 -11.53 5.19
N LEU A 440 0.56 -11.70 3.90
CA LEU A 440 1.89 -12.15 3.50
C LEU A 440 2.98 -11.12 3.80
N ASN A 441 2.66 -9.82 3.77
CA ASN A 441 3.57 -8.76 4.18
C ASN A 441 3.81 -8.74 5.69
N VAL A 442 2.79 -9.04 6.52
CA VAL A 442 2.96 -9.24 7.97
C VAL A 442 3.97 -10.37 8.25
N ILE A 443 3.80 -11.51 7.59
CA ILE A 443 4.75 -12.63 7.72
C ILE A 443 6.15 -12.24 7.22
N GLN A 444 6.24 -11.45 6.16
CA GLN A 444 7.51 -10.92 5.67
C GLN A 444 8.21 -10.05 6.72
N ASN A 445 7.47 -9.18 7.40
CA ASN A 445 8.01 -8.32 8.47
C ASN A 445 8.49 -9.16 9.65
N LEU A 446 7.70 -10.13 10.10
CA LEU A 446 8.14 -11.08 11.14
C LEU A 446 9.44 -11.81 10.75
N ARG A 447 9.59 -12.20 9.47
CA ARG A 447 10.82 -12.81 8.95
C ARG A 447 11.99 -11.82 8.84
N ARG A 448 11.72 -10.52 8.66
CA ARG A 448 12.75 -9.47 8.68
C ARG A 448 13.32 -9.30 10.08
N PHE A 449 12.51 -9.43 11.13
CA PHE A 449 13.00 -9.40 12.52
C PHE A 449 14.00 -10.51 12.83
N ALA A 450 13.95 -11.65 12.11
CA ALA A 450 14.91 -12.75 12.28
C ALA A 450 16.29 -12.51 11.65
N LYS A 451 16.49 -11.43 10.87
CA LYS A 451 17.69 -11.20 10.06
C LYS A 451 18.64 -10.22 10.75
N ASP A 452 19.85 -10.68 11.06
CA ASP A 452 20.87 -9.84 11.69
C ASP A 452 21.22 -8.60 10.84
N GLU A 453 21.22 -8.74 9.49
CA GLU A 453 21.52 -7.65 8.55
C GLU A 453 20.49 -6.50 8.62
N LEU A 454 19.27 -6.80 9.09
CA LEU A 454 18.15 -5.87 9.18
C LEU A 454 17.85 -5.43 10.63
N LYS A 455 18.71 -5.79 11.59
CA LYS A 455 18.56 -5.40 13.00
C LYS A 455 18.39 -3.89 13.17
N HIS A 456 19.08 -3.09 12.38
CA HIS A 456 19.02 -1.63 12.44
C HIS A 456 17.62 -1.04 12.19
N GLU A 457 16.75 -1.76 11.47
CA GLU A 457 15.40 -1.30 11.21
C GLU A 457 14.49 -1.40 12.45
N PHE A 458 14.66 -2.48 13.24
CA PHE A 458 13.82 -2.81 14.40
C PHE A 458 14.63 -3.56 15.47
N PRO A 459 15.54 -2.89 16.17
CA PRO A 459 16.45 -3.56 17.11
C PRO A 459 15.71 -4.31 18.21
N ASP A 460 14.71 -3.70 18.84
CA ASP A 460 13.92 -4.34 19.90
C ASP A 460 13.17 -5.58 19.40
N CYS A 461 12.52 -5.48 18.23
CA CYS A 461 11.82 -6.63 17.66
C CYS A 461 12.77 -7.75 17.25
N HIS A 462 13.97 -7.40 16.76
CA HIS A 462 15.00 -8.37 16.42
C HIS A 462 15.42 -9.17 17.65
N ASP A 463 15.78 -8.49 18.72
CA ASP A 463 16.27 -9.14 19.96
C ASP A 463 15.17 -10.01 20.60
N LEU A 464 13.92 -9.56 20.62
CA LEU A 464 12.78 -10.34 21.09
C LEU A 464 12.50 -11.54 20.19
N PHE A 465 12.45 -11.36 18.86
CA PHE A 465 12.12 -12.42 17.91
C PHE A 465 13.22 -13.48 17.79
N LYS A 466 14.49 -13.09 17.91
CA LYS A 466 15.63 -14.02 17.88
C LYS A 466 15.49 -15.07 18.98
N ASN A 467 15.11 -14.65 20.19
CA ASN A 467 14.93 -15.48 21.36
C ASN A 467 13.54 -16.09 21.51
N TYR A 468 12.61 -15.75 20.58
CA TYR A 468 11.24 -16.27 20.66
C TYR A 468 11.19 -17.73 20.21
N PRO A 469 10.73 -18.68 21.04
CA PRO A 469 10.84 -20.11 20.77
C PRO A 469 9.85 -20.61 19.71
N HIS A 470 8.64 -20.08 19.73
CA HIS A 470 7.51 -20.59 18.94
C HIS A 470 7.18 -19.71 17.73
N LYS A 471 8.17 -19.37 16.87
CA LYS A 471 8.02 -18.46 15.72
C LYS A 471 6.86 -18.80 14.78
N HIS A 472 6.56 -20.10 14.62
CA HIS A 472 5.45 -20.57 13.80
C HIS A 472 4.07 -20.14 14.32
N ILE A 473 3.92 -19.92 15.62
CA ILE A 473 2.70 -19.37 16.23
C ILE A 473 2.42 -17.97 15.67
N LEU A 474 3.45 -17.11 15.62
CA LEU A 474 3.31 -15.76 15.08
C LEU A 474 2.97 -15.79 13.58
N TYR A 475 3.50 -16.75 12.81
CA TYR A 475 3.12 -16.90 11.40
C TYR A 475 1.68 -17.38 11.24
N LEU A 476 1.22 -18.29 12.09
CA LEU A 476 -0.19 -18.71 12.10
C LEU A 476 -1.10 -17.56 12.53
N ALA A 477 -0.78 -16.84 13.61
CA ALA A 477 -1.52 -15.67 14.03
C ALA A 477 -1.59 -14.63 12.89
N ALA A 478 -0.48 -14.37 12.19
CA ALA A 478 -0.45 -13.49 11.04
C ALA A 478 -1.32 -14.01 9.87
N LEU A 479 -1.37 -15.32 9.62
CA LEU A 479 -2.24 -15.89 8.58
C LEU A 479 -3.72 -15.69 8.88
N PHE A 480 -4.10 -15.61 10.15
CA PHE A 480 -5.50 -15.62 10.57
C PHE A 480 -6.01 -14.28 11.13
N HIS A 481 -5.16 -13.30 11.47
CA HIS A 481 -5.61 -12.07 12.15
C HIS A 481 -6.70 -11.32 11.37
N ASP A 482 -6.59 -11.30 10.04
CA ASP A 482 -7.49 -10.61 9.12
C ASP A 482 -8.34 -11.55 8.24
N ILE A 483 -8.33 -12.84 8.51
CA ILE A 483 -8.93 -13.86 7.64
C ILE A 483 -10.45 -13.73 7.49
N ALA A 484 -11.09 -13.07 8.43
CA ALA A 484 -12.54 -12.88 8.45
C ALA A 484 -13.00 -11.51 7.93
N LYS A 485 -12.08 -10.68 7.42
CA LYS A 485 -12.43 -9.38 6.83
C LYS A 485 -13.45 -9.52 5.71
N GLY A 486 -14.43 -8.62 5.67
CA GLY A 486 -15.49 -8.61 4.64
C GLY A 486 -16.63 -9.60 4.86
N ARG A 487 -16.68 -10.32 5.99
CA ARG A 487 -17.81 -11.22 6.31
C ARG A 487 -18.96 -10.55 7.06
N GLY A 488 -18.77 -9.30 7.49
CA GLY A 488 -19.70 -8.62 8.41
C GLY A 488 -19.49 -9.04 9.87
N GLY A 489 -19.73 -8.12 10.81
CA GLY A 489 -19.42 -8.31 12.23
C GLY A 489 -17.94 -8.07 12.56
N ASP A 490 -17.54 -8.42 13.78
CA ASP A 490 -16.16 -8.28 14.24
C ASP A 490 -15.27 -9.36 13.63
N HIS A 491 -14.32 -8.94 12.78
CA HIS A 491 -13.42 -9.85 12.10
C HIS A 491 -12.43 -10.54 13.05
N SER A 492 -12.10 -9.92 14.19
CA SER A 492 -11.20 -10.50 15.19
C SER A 492 -11.86 -11.69 15.89
N GLU A 493 -13.13 -11.54 16.28
CA GLU A 493 -13.92 -12.62 16.87
C GLU A 493 -14.19 -13.77 15.87
N LEU A 494 -14.52 -13.42 14.63
CA LEU A 494 -14.77 -14.41 13.58
C LEU A 494 -13.46 -15.14 13.20
N GLY A 495 -12.34 -14.39 13.11
CA GLY A 495 -11.03 -14.96 12.83
C GLY A 495 -10.55 -15.88 13.94
N ALA A 496 -10.82 -15.52 15.20
CA ALA A 496 -10.52 -16.36 16.35
C ALA A 496 -11.25 -17.72 16.28
N LYS A 497 -12.52 -17.74 15.85
CA LYS A 497 -13.25 -19.00 15.61
C LYS A 497 -12.62 -19.83 14.49
N ASP A 498 -12.28 -19.19 13.38
CA ASP A 498 -11.66 -19.90 12.25
C ASP A 498 -10.29 -20.52 12.61
N VAL A 499 -9.48 -19.80 13.38
CA VAL A 499 -8.17 -20.33 13.78
C VAL A 499 -8.28 -21.41 14.85
N HIS A 500 -9.27 -21.31 15.74
CA HIS A 500 -9.56 -22.35 16.72
C HIS A 500 -9.96 -23.67 16.02
N GLU A 501 -10.86 -23.61 15.03
CA GLU A 501 -11.23 -24.77 14.22
C GLU A 501 -10.04 -25.33 13.45
N PHE A 502 -9.22 -24.46 12.86
CA PHE A 502 -7.99 -24.86 12.16
C PHE A 502 -7.01 -25.53 13.12
N SER A 503 -6.78 -25.01 14.30
CA SER A 503 -5.85 -25.52 15.30
C SER A 503 -6.26 -26.90 15.78
N LYS A 504 -7.56 -27.10 16.06
CA LYS A 504 -8.13 -28.42 16.41
C LYS A 504 -7.97 -29.44 15.28
N LEU A 505 -8.28 -29.02 14.04
CA LEU A 505 -8.16 -29.89 12.87
C LEU A 505 -6.71 -30.33 12.66
N ASN A 506 -5.73 -29.46 12.92
CA ASN A 506 -4.31 -29.72 12.72
C ASN A 506 -3.60 -30.24 13.98
N HIS A 507 -4.34 -30.60 15.02
CA HIS A 507 -3.85 -31.17 16.27
C HIS A 507 -2.72 -30.35 16.91
N LEU A 508 -2.88 -29.03 16.96
CA LEU A 508 -1.93 -28.16 17.64
C LEU A 508 -1.96 -28.42 19.16
N PRO A 509 -0.84 -28.26 19.87
CA PRO A 509 -0.81 -28.29 21.32
C PRO A 509 -1.79 -27.27 21.92
N SER A 510 -2.42 -27.61 23.05
CA SER A 510 -3.44 -26.74 23.68
C SER A 510 -2.91 -25.33 24.00
N HIS A 511 -1.65 -25.22 24.40
CA HIS A 511 -0.99 -23.95 24.64
C HIS A 511 -0.89 -23.12 23.33
N ASP A 512 -0.42 -23.73 22.25
CA ASP A 512 -0.27 -23.06 20.94
C ASP A 512 -1.63 -22.62 20.39
N GLU A 513 -2.65 -23.49 20.50
CA GLU A 513 -4.04 -23.19 20.12
C GLU A 513 -4.59 -21.99 20.88
N ALA A 514 -4.42 -21.98 22.21
CA ALA A 514 -4.89 -20.89 23.06
C ALA A 514 -4.20 -19.57 22.70
N LEU A 515 -2.87 -19.58 22.57
CA LEU A 515 -2.10 -18.39 22.26
C LEU A 515 -2.43 -17.82 20.87
N ILE A 516 -2.52 -18.66 19.82
CA ILE A 516 -2.87 -18.19 18.47
C ILE A 516 -4.28 -17.60 18.45
N THR A 517 -5.25 -18.29 19.08
CA THR A 517 -6.63 -17.83 19.14
C THR A 517 -6.74 -16.49 19.84
N TRP A 518 -6.04 -16.33 20.96
CA TRP A 518 -5.98 -15.09 21.71
C TRP A 518 -5.32 -13.97 20.88
N LEU A 519 -4.20 -14.26 20.20
CA LEU A 519 -3.53 -13.27 19.33
C LEU A 519 -4.42 -12.76 18.21
N VAL A 520 -5.14 -13.65 17.54
CA VAL A 520 -6.07 -13.27 16.46
C VAL A 520 -7.22 -12.43 17.02
N LYS A 521 -7.78 -12.81 18.18
CA LYS A 521 -8.83 -12.04 18.83
C LYS A 521 -8.36 -10.66 19.29
N SER A 522 -7.13 -10.56 19.78
CA SER A 522 -6.60 -9.38 20.47
C SER A 522 -5.65 -8.53 19.64
N HIS A 523 -5.45 -8.82 18.33
CA HIS A 523 -4.40 -8.20 17.52
C HIS A 523 -4.49 -6.66 17.43
N LEU A 524 -5.69 -6.07 17.57
CA LEU A 524 -5.92 -4.63 17.57
C LEU A 524 -5.75 -3.98 18.95
N VAL A 525 -5.74 -4.74 20.04
CA VAL A 525 -5.79 -4.20 21.41
C VAL A 525 -4.56 -3.35 21.73
N MET A 526 -3.37 -3.81 21.38
CA MET A 526 -2.14 -3.08 21.66
C MET A 526 -2.05 -1.79 20.83
N SER A 527 -2.41 -1.85 19.56
CA SER A 527 -2.44 -0.68 18.68
C SER A 527 -3.44 0.36 19.19
N HIS A 528 -4.63 -0.07 19.59
CA HIS A 528 -5.65 0.80 20.16
C HIS A 528 -5.18 1.46 21.47
N THR A 529 -4.67 0.67 22.42
CA THR A 529 -4.20 1.17 23.72
C THR A 529 -3.06 2.18 23.54
N ALA A 530 -2.05 1.84 22.71
CA ALA A 530 -0.89 2.71 22.51
C ALA A 530 -1.27 4.05 21.85
N GLN A 531 -2.19 4.05 20.90
CA GLN A 531 -2.51 5.22 20.10
C GLN A 531 -3.66 6.07 20.67
N LYS A 532 -4.57 5.48 21.47
CA LYS A 532 -5.76 6.20 21.95
C LYS A 532 -5.77 6.50 23.45
N LEU A 533 -5.08 5.70 24.28
CA LEU A 533 -5.13 5.86 25.73
C LEU A 533 -3.85 6.51 26.30
N ASP A 534 -3.95 7.12 27.47
CA ASP A 534 -2.81 7.73 28.13
C ASP A 534 -1.92 6.69 28.79
N LEU A 535 -0.74 6.45 28.24
CA LEU A 535 0.21 5.48 28.76
C LEU A 535 0.89 5.95 30.06
N SER A 536 0.74 7.20 30.44
CA SER A 536 1.24 7.70 31.72
C SER A 536 0.28 7.40 32.88
N ASP A 537 -0.98 7.07 32.59
CA ASP A 537 -1.95 6.62 33.59
C ASP A 537 -1.71 5.14 33.95
N PRO A 538 -1.34 4.83 35.19
CA PRO A 538 -1.11 3.45 35.62
C PRO A 538 -2.30 2.51 35.43
N ARG A 539 -3.53 3.05 35.51
CA ARG A 539 -4.76 2.25 35.33
C ARG A 539 -4.87 1.71 33.91
N VAL A 540 -4.41 2.49 32.92
CA VAL A 540 -4.38 2.04 31.51
C VAL A 540 -3.41 0.88 31.34
N ILE A 541 -2.25 0.96 31.99
CA ILE A 541 -1.24 -0.12 31.95
C ILE A 541 -1.76 -1.36 32.68
N GLU A 542 -2.40 -1.20 33.84
CA GLU A 542 -3.01 -2.28 34.60
C GLU A 542 -4.11 -2.98 33.79
N GLU A 543 -5.04 -2.23 33.20
CA GLU A 543 -6.12 -2.79 32.39
C GLU A 543 -5.57 -3.55 31.15
N PHE A 544 -4.57 -2.98 30.51
CA PHE A 544 -3.90 -3.65 29.39
C PHE A 544 -3.16 -4.91 29.86
N ALA A 545 -2.44 -4.87 30.99
CA ALA A 545 -1.76 -6.02 31.57
C ALA A 545 -2.73 -7.16 31.95
N ARG A 546 -3.91 -6.84 32.47
CA ARG A 546 -4.97 -7.83 32.73
C ARG A 546 -5.47 -8.51 31.46
N LYS A 547 -5.55 -7.78 30.33
CA LYS A 547 -5.93 -8.35 29.02
C LYS A 547 -4.84 -9.23 28.44
N VAL A 548 -3.58 -8.86 28.64
CA VAL A 548 -2.41 -9.57 28.11
C VAL A 548 -2.03 -10.79 28.95
N VAL A 549 -2.20 -10.72 30.25
CA VAL A 549 -2.05 -11.79 31.24
C VAL A 549 -0.59 -12.13 31.59
N ASN A 550 0.29 -12.32 30.58
CA ASN A 550 1.67 -12.78 30.81
C ASN A 550 2.66 -12.20 29.77
N LYS A 551 3.95 -12.39 30.04
CA LYS A 551 5.06 -11.92 29.22
C LYS A 551 5.07 -12.53 27.81
N GLU A 552 4.67 -13.78 27.64
CA GLU A 552 4.65 -14.45 26.34
C GLU A 552 3.59 -13.83 25.44
N ASN A 553 2.39 -13.62 25.96
CA ASN A 553 1.30 -12.94 25.25
C ASN A 553 1.70 -11.51 24.88
N LEU A 554 2.33 -10.77 25.81
CA LEU A 554 2.82 -9.42 25.61
C LEU A 554 3.83 -9.36 24.47
N THR A 555 4.83 -10.22 24.50
CA THR A 555 5.88 -10.28 23.48
C THR A 555 5.32 -10.65 22.11
N SER A 556 4.45 -11.65 22.08
CA SER A 556 3.79 -12.12 20.85
C SER A 556 2.94 -11.04 20.21
N LEU A 557 2.14 -10.35 21.02
CA LEU A 557 1.26 -9.27 20.58
C LEU A 557 2.07 -8.07 20.08
N TYR A 558 3.15 -7.69 20.76
CA TYR A 558 4.03 -6.62 20.35
C TYR A 558 4.65 -6.89 18.96
N LEU A 559 5.24 -8.08 18.78
CA LEU A 559 5.85 -8.48 17.51
C LEU A 559 4.82 -8.52 16.38
N LEU A 560 3.63 -9.07 16.63
CA LEU A 560 2.56 -9.12 15.66
C LEU A 560 2.06 -7.71 15.29
N THR A 561 1.82 -6.85 16.28
CA THR A 561 1.32 -5.48 16.08
C THR A 561 2.30 -4.62 15.27
N VAL A 562 3.60 -4.69 15.59
CA VAL A 562 4.64 -3.96 14.81
C VAL A 562 4.69 -4.47 13.37
N ALA A 563 4.64 -5.79 13.18
CA ALA A 563 4.65 -6.39 11.85
C ALA A 563 3.42 -6.01 11.02
N ASP A 564 2.25 -5.97 11.65
CA ASP A 564 0.96 -5.64 11.06
C ASP A 564 0.90 -4.17 10.61
N ILE A 565 1.14 -3.22 11.51
CA ILE A 565 1.12 -1.78 11.19
C ILE A 565 2.10 -1.48 10.04
N ARG A 566 3.29 -2.07 10.07
CA ARG A 566 4.27 -1.90 8.99
C ARG A 566 3.80 -2.48 7.65
N ALA A 567 3.02 -3.55 7.68
CA ALA A 567 2.51 -4.21 6.48
C ALA A 567 1.34 -3.46 5.83
N THR A 568 0.71 -2.54 6.53
CA THR A 568 -0.49 -1.82 6.08
C THR A 568 -0.15 -0.83 4.95
N SER A 569 0.85 0.02 5.16
CA SER A 569 1.37 0.97 4.17
C SER A 569 2.77 1.46 4.58
N PRO A 570 3.67 1.77 3.62
CA PRO A 570 4.97 2.35 3.92
C PRO A 570 4.90 3.69 4.67
N HIS A 571 3.78 4.42 4.56
CA HIS A 571 3.59 5.74 5.15
C HIS A 571 2.90 5.71 6.53
N VAL A 572 2.35 4.58 6.94
CA VAL A 572 1.64 4.45 8.22
C VAL A 572 2.59 4.26 9.39
N TRP A 573 3.73 3.62 9.16
CA TRP A 573 4.77 3.42 10.18
C TRP A 573 5.66 4.65 10.28
N ASN A 574 5.82 5.17 11.49
CA ASN A 574 6.76 6.24 11.82
C ASN A 574 7.38 6.00 13.20
N GLN A 575 8.42 6.74 13.52
CA GLN A 575 9.15 6.61 14.79
C GLN A 575 8.28 6.94 16.02
N TRP A 576 7.29 7.80 15.85
CA TRP A 576 6.32 8.11 16.91
C TRP A 576 5.54 6.87 17.34
N LYS A 577 4.94 6.16 16.39
CA LYS A 577 4.20 4.91 16.67
C LYS A 577 5.11 3.84 17.25
N ALA A 578 6.34 3.74 16.74
CA ALA A 578 7.35 2.83 17.31
C ALA A 578 7.58 3.11 18.79
N THR A 579 7.74 4.38 19.17
CA THR A 579 7.97 4.79 20.56
C THR A 579 6.75 4.52 21.44
N LEU A 580 5.53 4.81 20.98
CA LEU A 580 4.31 4.51 21.75
C LEU A 580 4.16 3.01 22.04
N LEU A 581 4.33 2.16 21.03
CA LEU A 581 4.24 0.71 21.20
C LEU A 581 5.35 0.17 22.11
N LYS A 582 6.57 0.70 21.98
CA LYS A 582 7.70 0.33 22.84
C LYS A 582 7.48 0.72 24.29
N ASN A 583 6.93 1.92 24.55
CA ASN A 583 6.63 2.38 25.89
C ASN A 583 5.53 1.52 26.53
N LEU A 584 4.45 1.25 25.80
CA LEU A 584 3.40 0.35 26.28
C LEU A 584 3.96 -1.03 26.63
N PHE A 585 4.79 -1.59 25.74
CA PHE A 585 5.45 -2.87 25.99
C PHE A 585 6.28 -2.85 27.28
N LYS A 586 7.14 -1.83 27.44
CA LYS A 586 8.03 -1.71 28.62
C LYS A 586 7.25 -1.52 29.91
N TYR A 587 6.25 -0.63 29.93
CA TYR A 587 5.47 -0.36 31.12
C TYR A 587 4.68 -1.59 31.54
N THR A 588 4.07 -2.29 30.58
CA THR A 588 3.33 -3.52 30.85
C THR A 588 4.25 -4.65 31.31
N LEU A 589 5.43 -4.78 30.71
CA LEU A 589 6.41 -5.79 31.13
C LEU A 589 6.83 -5.57 32.59
N ASN A 590 7.15 -4.32 32.96
CA ASN A 590 7.49 -3.94 34.30
C ASN A 590 6.37 -4.27 35.30
N TYR A 591 5.11 -3.98 34.90
CA TYR A 591 3.94 -4.31 35.70
C TYR A 591 3.76 -5.81 35.90
N LEU A 592 3.97 -6.62 34.88
CA LEU A 592 3.86 -8.08 34.96
C LEU A 592 4.98 -8.73 35.77
N GLU A 593 6.20 -8.13 35.80
CA GLU A 593 7.37 -8.65 36.53
C GLU A 593 7.43 -8.20 37.98
N GLN A 594 6.99 -6.98 38.29
CA GLN A 594 7.13 -6.38 39.62
C GLN A 594 5.82 -6.35 40.44
N GLY A 595 4.69 -6.66 39.79
CA GLY A 595 3.37 -6.56 40.42
C GLY A 595 2.88 -5.12 40.58
N ASN A 596 1.74 -4.95 41.23
CA ASN A 596 1.12 -3.64 41.50
C ASN A 596 2.01 -2.86 42.48
N LEU A 597 2.73 -1.85 42.01
CA LEU A 597 3.22 -0.82 42.91
C LEU A 597 2.03 0.02 43.34
N SER A 598 1.93 0.34 44.65
CA SER A 598 0.89 1.26 45.11
C SER A 598 1.01 2.58 44.37
N HIS A 599 -0.10 3.30 44.23
CA HIS A 599 -0.10 4.62 43.57
C HIS A 599 0.95 5.55 44.22
N GLU A 600 1.08 5.52 45.52
CA GLU A 600 2.04 6.34 46.27
C GLU A 600 3.49 5.94 45.98
N ASP A 601 3.79 4.63 45.92
CA ASP A 601 5.13 4.13 45.54
C ASP A 601 5.54 4.52 44.12
N SER A 602 4.60 4.59 43.20
CA SER A 602 4.87 5.00 41.83
C SER A 602 5.24 6.48 41.71
N ILE A 603 4.56 7.36 42.46
CA ILE A 603 4.88 8.80 42.54
C ILE A 603 6.23 8.99 43.22
N ALA A 604 6.44 8.35 44.38
CA ALA A 604 7.68 8.46 45.11
C ALA A 604 8.90 8.08 44.24
N LYS A 605 8.83 6.95 43.53
CA LYS A 605 9.87 6.52 42.58
C LYS A 605 10.09 7.51 41.43
N ARG A 606 9.02 8.11 40.86
CA ARG A 606 9.19 9.12 39.81
C ARG A 606 9.85 10.38 40.35
N LYS A 607 9.44 10.84 41.52
CA LYS A 607 10.07 12.00 42.18
C LYS A 607 11.55 11.73 42.43
N GLU A 608 11.88 10.56 42.99
CA GLU A 608 13.26 10.16 43.23
C GLU A 608 14.12 10.14 41.97
N LYS A 609 13.63 9.51 40.89
CA LYS A 609 14.34 9.47 39.62
C LYS A 609 14.50 10.86 38.99
N ALA A 610 13.46 11.70 39.03
CA ALA A 610 13.54 13.06 38.55
C ALA A 610 14.54 13.88 39.38
N ALA A 611 14.59 13.72 40.71
CA ALA A 611 15.56 14.34 41.60
C ALA A 611 17.00 13.90 41.27
N LEU A 612 17.23 12.61 41.00
CA LEU A 612 18.52 12.12 40.54
C LEU A 612 18.99 12.81 39.26
N ILE A 613 18.08 13.00 38.27
CA ILE A 613 18.41 13.73 37.05
C ILE A 613 18.70 15.20 37.36
N LEU A 614 17.93 15.86 38.22
CA LEU A 614 18.15 17.27 38.62
C LEU A 614 19.49 17.47 39.30
N ASN A 615 19.90 16.52 40.16
CA ASN A 615 21.19 16.55 40.85
C ASN A 615 22.38 16.54 39.88
N THR A 616 22.26 15.93 38.71
CA THR A 616 23.31 16.00 37.64
C THR A 616 23.50 17.41 37.11
N TYR A 617 22.52 18.31 37.30
CA TYR A 617 22.54 19.74 36.92
C TYR A 617 22.80 20.65 38.14
N ASN A 618 23.22 20.10 39.30
CA ASN A 618 23.43 20.81 40.54
C ASN A 618 22.14 21.54 41.09
N ILE A 619 20.96 21.01 40.76
CA ILE A 619 19.69 21.51 41.29
C ILE A 619 19.25 20.59 42.42
N ARG A 620 19.27 21.10 43.67
CA ARG A 620 18.94 20.37 44.90
C ARG A 620 17.46 20.56 45.26
N ASP A 621 16.98 19.75 46.17
CA ASP A 621 15.57 19.71 46.58
C ASP A 621 15.02 21.03 47.11
N ASP A 622 15.85 21.80 47.83
CA ASP A 622 15.49 23.13 48.32
C ASP A 622 15.16 24.14 47.20
N HIS A 623 15.71 23.91 45.97
CA HIS A 623 15.46 24.81 44.85
C HIS A 623 14.08 24.64 44.22
N TYR A 624 13.47 23.44 44.30
CA TYR A 624 12.23 23.17 43.54
C TYR A 624 11.08 22.61 44.41
N LYS A 625 11.26 22.51 45.73
CA LYS A 625 10.22 22.03 46.67
C LYS A 625 8.89 22.79 46.49
N ASP A 626 8.94 24.11 46.54
CA ASP A 626 7.76 24.96 46.41
C ASP A 626 7.09 24.76 45.02
N LEU A 627 7.88 24.58 43.99
CA LEU A 627 7.34 24.35 42.64
C LEU A 627 6.57 23.02 42.59
N TRP A 628 7.15 21.96 43.18
CA TRP A 628 6.53 20.64 43.21
C TRP A 628 5.29 20.59 44.11
N GLU A 629 5.27 21.32 45.17
CA GLU A 629 4.08 21.50 46.02
C GLU A 629 2.96 22.21 45.22
N ASN A 630 3.27 23.24 44.48
CA ASN A 630 2.34 23.96 43.62
C ASN A 630 1.82 23.14 42.43
N PHE A 631 2.58 22.18 41.97
CA PHE A 631 2.13 21.26 40.93
C PHE A 631 1.17 20.22 41.45
N GLY A 632 1.35 19.71 42.67
CA GLY A 632 0.53 18.68 43.29
C GLY A 632 0.79 17.29 42.77
N GLU A 633 0.17 16.28 43.37
CA GLU A 633 0.46 14.86 43.06
C GLU A 633 0.08 14.44 41.64
N ASN A 634 -1.05 14.95 41.13
CA ASN A 634 -1.53 14.62 39.78
C ASN A 634 -0.54 15.00 38.67
N TYR A 635 0.36 15.93 38.93
CA TYR A 635 1.42 16.28 38.01
C TYR A 635 2.40 15.11 37.79
N PHE A 636 2.81 14.45 38.86
CA PHE A 636 3.77 13.34 38.80
C PHE A 636 3.20 12.07 38.15
N TYR A 637 1.89 11.96 38.01
CA TYR A 637 1.26 10.91 37.22
C TYR A 637 1.31 11.20 35.70
N LYS A 638 1.20 12.48 35.34
CA LYS A 638 1.00 12.89 33.95
C LYS A 638 2.29 12.95 33.14
N TYR A 639 3.43 13.18 33.83
CA TYR A 639 4.71 13.39 33.18
C TYR A 639 5.71 12.29 33.56
N THR A 640 6.65 12.00 32.62
CA THR A 640 7.76 11.06 32.87
C THR A 640 8.84 11.74 33.74
N GLU A 641 9.72 10.96 34.32
CA GLU A 641 10.81 11.45 35.15
C GLU A 641 11.72 12.44 34.38
N GLU A 642 11.95 12.21 33.10
CA GLU A 642 12.73 13.12 32.24
C GLU A 642 11.98 14.41 31.94
N GLU A 643 10.67 14.34 31.70
CA GLU A 643 9.83 15.53 31.51
C GLU A 643 9.76 16.34 32.80
N ILE A 644 9.57 15.70 33.95
CA ILE A 644 9.56 16.36 35.26
C ILE A 644 10.88 17.09 35.50
N ALA A 645 12.01 16.41 35.32
CA ALA A 645 13.33 17.03 35.51
C ALA A 645 13.55 18.21 34.55
N TRP A 646 13.18 18.08 33.28
CA TRP A 646 13.30 19.16 32.31
C TRP A 646 12.41 20.36 32.63
N GLN A 647 11.15 20.14 32.96
CA GLN A 647 10.20 21.18 33.33
C GLN A 647 10.64 21.89 34.63
N THR A 648 11.05 21.13 35.64
CA THR A 648 11.57 21.65 36.90
C THR A 648 12.78 22.55 36.67
N ARG A 649 13.75 22.12 35.87
CA ARG A 649 14.95 22.89 35.52
C ARG A 649 14.63 24.23 34.86
N LEU A 650 13.54 24.31 34.10
CA LEU A 650 13.12 25.52 33.41
C LEU A 650 12.32 26.47 34.31
N LEU A 651 11.60 25.94 35.30
CA LEU A 651 10.56 26.63 36.01
C LEU A 651 10.88 26.93 37.48
N PHE A 652 11.90 26.28 38.09
CA PHE A 652 12.16 26.45 39.54
C PHE A 652 12.47 27.89 39.99
N THR A 653 13.01 28.73 39.10
CA THR A 653 13.24 30.16 39.39
C THR A 653 12.08 31.04 38.92
N HIS A 654 11.04 30.47 38.30
CA HIS A 654 9.94 31.21 37.67
C HIS A 654 8.59 30.55 37.98
N THR A 655 8.26 30.41 39.24
CA THR A 655 7.03 29.72 39.68
C THR A 655 5.74 30.40 39.23
N ALA A 656 5.73 31.76 39.21
CA ALA A 656 4.58 32.55 38.80
C ALA A 656 4.98 33.66 37.80
N PRO A 657 5.34 33.33 36.58
CA PRO A 657 5.83 34.31 35.62
C PRO A 657 4.70 35.23 35.13
N LYS A 658 5.03 36.53 34.93
CA LYS A 658 4.10 37.50 34.36
C LYS A 658 3.88 37.33 32.86
N LYS A 659 4.88 36.77 32.15
CA LYS A 659 4.83 36.50 30.71
C LYS A 659 4.88 35.01 30.46
N PRO A 660 4.34 34.52 29.34
CA PRO A 660 4.43 33.13 28.97
C PRO A 660 5.90 32.67 28.87
N ILE A 661 6.21 31.52 29.48
CA ILE A 661 7.48 30.85 29.28
C ILE A 661 7.24 29.76 28.21
N ILE A 662 7.93 29.83 27.10
CA ILE A 662 7.88 28.89 26.02
C ILE A 662 9.28 28.36 25.80
N ARG A 663 9.39 27.01 25.72
CA ARG A 663 10.65 26.34 25.44
C ARG A 663 10.44 25.22 24.47
N VAL A 664 11.35 25.12 23.51
CA VAL A 664 11.35 24.11 22.46
C VAL A 664 12.58 23.22 22.61
N ARG A 665 12.40 21.92 22.48
CA ARG A 665 13.51 20.96 22.39
C ARG A 665 13.25 19.88 21.36
N HIS A 666 14.31 19.22 20.91
CA HIS A 666 14.15 17.96 20.22
C HIS A 666 13.64 16.89 21.19
N ARG A 667 12.81 16.01 20.71
CA ARG A 667 12.38 14.87 21.50
C ARG A 667 13.56 13.92 21.78
N SER A 668 13.68 13.49 23.02
CA SER A 668 14.74 12.57 23.43
C SER A 668 14.62 11.19 22.81
N ASN A 669 13.41 10.80 22.40
CA ASN A 669 13.09 9.40 22.01
C ASN A 669 12.46 9.30 20.60
N GLY A 670 12.71 10.22 19.65
CA GLY A 670 12.14 10.08 18.32
C GLY A 670 12.20 11.33 17.43
N GLU A 671 11.51 11.28 16.30
CA GLU A 671 11.35 12.40 15.38
C GLU A 671 10.41 13.46 15.97
N GLY A 672 10.67 14.73 15.67
CA GLY A 672 9.83 15.85 16.08
C GLY A 672 10.40 16.71 17.19
N ILE A 673 9.61 17.66 17.64
CA ILE A 673 9.97 18.63 18.68
C ILE A 673 8.92 18.65 19.79
N GLU A 674 9.36 18.97 21.00
CA GLU A 674 8.47 19.24 22.14
C GLU A 674 8.44 20.74 22.42
N VAL A 675 7.23 21.28 22.62
CA VAL A 675 7.00 22.66 22.95
C VAL A 675 6.31 22.75 24.31
N LEU A 676 7.02 23.31 25.30
CA LEU A 676 6.51 23.59 26.62
C LEU A 676 5.94 25.01 26.65
N ILE A 677 4.74 25.16 27.19
CA ILE A 677 4.09 26.46 27.47
C ILE A 677 3.71 26.52 28.94
N TYR A 678 4.22 27.53 29.66
CA TYR A 678 3.88 27.75 31.04
C TYR A 678 3.47 29.22 31.24
N GLN A 679 2.22 29.45 31.64
CA GLN A 679 1.66 30.78 31.86
C GLN A 679 0.43 30.71 32.76
N LYS A 680 -0.06 31.90 33.21
CA LYS A 680 -1.35 31.97 33.89
C LYS A 680 -2.46 31.35 33.04
N ASN A 681 -3.28 30.52 33.64
CA ASN A 681 -4.29 29.76 32.92
C ASN A 681 -5.36 30.66 32.32
N THR A 682 -5.58 30.55 31.02
CA THR A 682 -6.62 31.28 30.27
C THR A 682 -7.28 30.32 29.28
N MET A 683 -8.55 30.56 28.95
CA MET A 683 -9.40 29.63 28.19
C MET A 683 -8.93 29.38 26.75
N HIS A 684 -8.13 30.23 26.16
CA HIS A 684 -7.79 30.18 24.73
C HIS A 684 -6.36 29.75 24.43
N ILE A 685 -5.60 29.25 25.43
CA ILE A 685 -4.20 28.86 25.25
C ILE A 685 -4.08 27.74 24.18
N PHE A 686 -4.87 26.69 24.34
CA PHE A 686 -4.81 25.54 23.42
C PHE A 686 -5.20 25.93 21.99
N ASN A 687 -6.27 26.69 21.85
CA ASN A 687 -6.76 27.21 20.59
C ASN A 687 -5.70 28.04 19.85
N LYS A 688 -5.17 29.09 20.50
CA LYS A 688 -4.13 29.97 19.92
C LYS A 688 -2.88 29.17 19.51
N THR A 689 -2.55 28.15 20.30
CA THR A 689 -1.40 27.29 20.03
C THR A 689 -1.63 26.40 18.81
N CYS A 690 -2.83 25.80 18.67
CA CYS A 690 -3.19 25.03 17.49
C CYS A 690 -3.15 25.87 16.20
N HIS A 691 -3.75 27.08 16.23
CA HIS A 691 -3.70 27.97 15.09
C HIS A 691 -2.27 28.35 14.68
N PHE A 692 -1.40 28.59 15.66
CA PHE A 692 -0.01 28.88 15.36
C PHE A 692 0.70 27.71 14.67
N PHE A 693 0.53 26.49 15.18
CA PHE A 693 1.18 25.32 14.59
C PHE A 693 0.62 24.97 13.21
N ASP A 694 -0.67 25.13 12.99
CA ASP A 694 -1.29 24.97 11.66
C ASP A 694 -0.68 25.96 10.63
N GLU A 695 -0.47 27.25 11.03
CA GLU A 695 0.11 28.26 10.15
C GLU A 695 1.56 27.97 9.76
N ILE A 696 2.36 27.45 10.68
CA ILE A 696 3.77 27.11 10.40
C ILE A 696 3.96 25.70 9.83
N GLY A 697 2.86 24.95 9.58
CA GLY A 697 2.89 23.65 8.90
C GLY A 697 3.37 22.49 9.78
N TYR A 698 3.21 22.57 11.10
CA TYR A 698 3.48 21.50 12.03
C TYR A 698 2.20 20.76 12.43
N SER A 699 2.27 19.43 12.45
CA SER A 699 1.18 18.59 12.96
C SER A 699 1.37 18.29 14.44
N ILE A 700 0.33 18.53 15.23
CA ILE A 700 0.31 18.17 16.66
C ILE A 700 0.03 16.65 16.73
N ALA A 701 0.94 15.89 17.30
CA ALA A 701 0.78 14.43 17.52
C ALA A 701 0.17 14.12 18.88
N ALA A 702 0.52 14.93 19.91
CA ALA A 702 -0.09 14.82 21.24
C ALA A 702 0.01 16.17 21.96
N ALA A 703 -0.90 16.38 22.91
CA ALA A 703 -0.84 17.49 23.83
C ALA A 703 -1.20 17.02 25.24
N LYS A 704 -0.34 17.35 26.21
CA LYS A 704 -0.58 17.18 27.64
C LYS A 704 -0.92 18.54 28.22
N ILE A 705 -2.14 18.73 28.67
CA ILE A 705 -2.62 19.99 29.26
C ILE A 705 -2.76 19.78 30.76
N PHE A 706 -2.13 20.61 31.56
CA PHE A 706 -2.15 20.53 32.99
C PHE A 706 -2.34 21.92 33.62
N THR A 707 -3.21 22.01 34.62
CA THR A 707 -3.40 23.23 35.41
C THR A 707 -2.87 22.96 36.81
N THR A 708 -1.94 23.76 37.25
CA THR A 708 -1.32 23.70 38.58
C THR A 708 -2.28 24.19 39.65
N GLN A 709 -2.00 23.91 40.95
CA GLN A 709 -2.85 24.33 42.06
C GLN A 709 -2.96 25.85 42.18
N HIS A 710 -1.93 26.60 41.77
CA HIS A 710 -1.92 28.09 41.74
C HIS A 710 -2.42 28.67 40.41
N ASN A 711 -3.19 27.88 39.65
CA ASN A 711 -3.89 28.30 38.41
C ASN A 711 -2.96 28.75 37.25
N TYR A 712 -1.85 28.06 37.05
CA TYR A 712 -1.01 28.19 35.86
C TYR A 712 -1.22 26.98 34.93
N ALA A 713 -1.27 27.25 33.64
CA ALA A 713 -1.31 26.20 32.63
C ALA A 713 0.12 25.77 32.29
N LEU A 714 0.35 24.47 32.38
CA LEU A 714 1.57 23.78 31.97
C LEU A 714 1.21 22.85 30.81
N ASN A 715 1.44 23.28 29.60
CA ASN A 715 1.05 22.54 28.40
C ASN A 715 2.30 22.04 27.69
N LEU A 716 2.30 20.76 27.31
CA LEU A 716 3.38 20.15 26.54
C LEU A 716 2.79 19.63 25.22
N PHE A 717 3.30 20.13 24.10
CA PHE A 717 2.90 19.73 22.76
C PHE A 717 4.00 18.92 22.09
N ASP A 718 3.66 17.76 21.58
CA ASP A 718 4.50 16.95 20.72
C ASP A 718 4.16 17.27 19.26
N LEU A 719 5.12 17.77 18.51
CA LEU A 719 4.95 18.19 17.13
C LEU A 719 5.75 17.35 16.17
N LEU A 720 5.13 17.00 15.05
CA LEU A 720 5.76 16.33 13.92
C LEU A 720 5.82 17.29 12.73
N ASP A 721 6.93 17.27 11.99
CA ASP A 721 7.05 18.01 10.75
C ASP A 721 6.11 17.40 9.70
N ALA A 722 5.23 18.19 9.14
CA ALA A 722 4.34 17.75 8.06
C ALA A 722 5.12 17.43 6.76
N ASN A 723 6.37 17.93 6.63
CA ASN A 723 7.24 17.66 5.49
C ASN A 723 8.65 17.25 5.95
N PRO A 724 8.94 15.94 6.12
CA PRO A 724 10.22 15.43 6.66
C PRO A 724 11.47 15.83 5.88
N LYS A 725 11.33 16.53 4.76
CA LYS A 725 12.46 17.03 3.94
C LYS A 725 12.86 18.46 4.30
N SER A 726 12.16 19.10 5.23
CA SER A 726 12.53 20.45 5.70
C SER A 726 13.77 20.35 6.58
N VAL A 727 14.73 21.24 6.31
CA VAL A 727 15.99 21.34 7.05
C VAL A 727 15.68 21.87 8.46
N SER A 728 16.09 21.14 9.50
CA SER A 728 16.02 21.61 10.90
C SER A 728 16.90 22.85 11.06
N TYR A 729 16.32 24.02 11.20
CA TYR A 729 17.02 25.24 11.50
C TYR A 729 17.09 25.45 13.02
N GLU A 730 18.28 25.65 13.59
CA GLU A 730 18.43 26.13 14.98
C GLU A 730 17.66 27.44 15.22
N GLY A 731 17.51 28.27 14.21
CA GLY A 731 16.68 29.49 14.25
C GLY A 731 15.18 29.23 14.45
N LEU A 732 14.67 28.06 14.09
CA LEU A 732 13.26 27.72 14.21
C LEU A 732 12.79 27.64 15.66
N PHE A 733 13.57 27.10 16.56
CA PHE A 733 13.20 27.02 17.99
C PHE A 733 13.02 28.42 18.59
N LYS A 734 13.98 29.28 18.35
CA LYS A 734 13.88 30.72 18.79
C LYS A 734 12.71 31.43 18.14
N PHE A 735 12.42 31.13 16.88
CA PHE A 735 11.25 31.69 16.18
C PHE A 735 9.96 31.26 16.86
N ILE A 736 9.78 29.93 17.08
CA ILE A 736 8.59 29.38 17.75
C ILE A 736 8.44 29.99 19.15
N GLU A 737 9.52 30.05 19.95
CA GLU A 737 9.48 30.59 21.30
C GLU A 737 9.04 32.07 21.30
N LYS A 738 9.62 32.91 20.43
CA LYS A 738 9.34 34.34 20.36
C LYS A 738 7.95 34.64 19.83
N GLU A 739 7.58 34.00 18.72
CA GLU A 739 6.32 34.27 18.02
C GLU A 739 5.13 33.82 18.85
N LEU A 740 5.23 32.65 19.48
CA LEU A 740 4.15 32.08 20.29
C LEU A 740 3.94 32.89 21.59
N VAL A 741 5.00 33.46 22.21
CA VAL A 741 4.87 34.43 23.31
C VAL A 741 4.02 35.63 22.88
N GLY A 742 4.35 36.25 21.74
CA GLY A 742 3.61 37.39 21.21
C GLY A 742 2.12 37.11 20.96
N ARG A 743 1.81 35.89 20.45
CA ARG A 743 0.41 35.48 20.21
C ARG A 743 -0.37 35.20 21.47
N LEU A 744 0.25 34.63 22.48
CA LEU A 744 -0.39 34.30 23.75
C LEU A 744 -0.64 35.58 24.61
N GLU A 745 0.23 36.59 24.51
CA GLU A 745 0.05 37.89 25.20
C GLU A 745 -1.03 38.77 24.56
N THR A 746 -1.30 38.56 23.24
CA THR A 746 -2.31 39.38 22.53
C THR A 746 -3.72 38.91 22.83
N SER A 747 -4.61 39.83 23.21
CA SER A 747 -6.04 39.55 23.43
C SER A 747 -6.85 39.42 22.11
N LYS A 748 -6.22 39.61 20.94
CA LYS A 748 -6.92 39.51 19.65
C LYS A 748 -7.41 38.06 19.42
N GLU A 749 -8.70 37.92 19.12
CA GLU A 749 -9.26 36.65 18.62
C GLU A 749 -8.54 36.25 17.33
N THR A 750 -8.12 35.00 17.26
CA THR A 750 -7.58 34.40 16.04
C THR A 750 -8.69 34.25 15.01
N LYS A 751 -8.47 34.63 13.77
CA LYS A 751 -9.42 34.39 12.70
C LYS A 751 -9.56 32.86 12.52
N PRO A 752 -10.79 32.34 12.39
CA PRO A 752 -10.96 30.91 12.21
C PRO A 752 -10.22 30.44 10.96
N THR A 753 -9.41 29.42 11.10
CA THR A 753 -8.71 28.78 9.98
C THR A 753 -9.76 28.11 9.08
N LYS A 754 -9.72 28.36 7.78
CA LYS A 754 -10.57 27.63 6.82
C LYS A 754 -10.00 26.23 6.66
N LEU A 755 -10.87 25.22 6.76
CA LEU A 755 -10.48 23.85 6.39
C LEU A 755 -9.95 23.83 4.96
N SER A 756 -8.83 23.14 4.75
CA SER A 756 -8.36 22.88 3.40
C SER A 756 -9.37 22.00 2.63
N GLU A 757 -9.38 22.13 1.31
CA GLU A 757 -10.21 21.26 0.47
C GLU A 757 -9.87 19.77 0.71
N ARG A 758 -10.89 18.93 0.67
CA ARG A 758 -10.71 17.49 0.81
C ARG A 758 -9.74 16.98 -0.24
N SER A 759 -8.79 16.17 0.15
CA SER A 759 -7.96 15.47 -0.81
C SER A 759 -8.86 14.63 -1.74
N ARG A 760 -8.43 14.40 -2.98
CA ARG A 760 -9.17 13.59 -3.95
C ARG A 760 -9.51 12.19 -3.37
N GLN A 761 -8.60 11.61 -2.60
CA GLN A 761 -8.83 10.34 -1.93
C GLN A 761 -9.89 10.47 -0.83
N ALA A 762 -9.84 11.48 -0.01
CA ALA A 762 -10.82 11.74 1.05
C ALA A 762 -12.23 11.98 0.49
N THR A 763 -12.36 12.63 -0.66
CA THR A 763 -13.67 12.86 -1.32
C THR A 763 -14.37 11.54 -1.71
N HIS A 764 -13.59 10.49 -2.07
CA HIS A 764 -14.15 9.18 -2.45
C HIS A 764 -14.38 8.24 -1.28
N PHE A 765 -13.63 8.43 -0.22
CA PHE A 765 -13.79 7.72 1.03
C PHE A 765 -14.48 8.57 2.08
N ALA A 766 -15.39 9.49 1.67
CA ALA A 766 -16.13 10.30 2.62
C ALA A 766 -16.59 9.43 3.78
N PHE A 767 -15.94 9.58 4.93
CA PHE A 767 -16.39 8.96 6.16
C PHE A 767 -17.53 9.80 6.69
N ASP A 768 -18.57 9.14 7.10
CA ASP A 768 -19.50 9.80 8.00
C ASP A 768 -18.71 10.19 9.25
N THR A 769 -18.57 11.47 9.51
CA THR A 769 -17.93 11.97 10.73
C THR A 769 -18.59 11.33 11.92
N LYS A 770 -17.82 10.56 12.68
CA LYS A 770 -18.31 9.91 13.90
C LYS A 770 -17.75 10.66 15.10
N ILE A 771 -18.63 11.09 15.97
CA ILE A 771 -18.28 11.74 17.23
C ILE A 771 -18.96 10.96 18.33
N SER A 772 -18.21 10.55 19.34
CA SER A 772 -18.72 9.93 20.55
C SER A 772 -18.16 10.62 21.78
N ILE A 773 -19.01 10.78 22.80
CA ILE A 773 -18.66 11.34 24.10
C ILE A 773 -19.09 10.36 25.18
N ALA A 774 -18.15 9.96 26.01
CA ALA A 774 -18.37 9.05 27.12
C ALA A 774 -17.78 9.64 28.41
N GLN A 775 -18.50 9.51 29.55
CA GLN A 775 -17.96 9.92 30.84
C GLN A 775 -16.88 8.92 31.30
N VAL A 776 -15.79 9.43 31.86
CA VAL A 776 -14.70 8.62 32.38
C VAL A 776 -14.94 8.42 33.91
N ASP A 777 -15.18 7.19 34.35
CA ASP A 777 -15.22 6.75 35.75
C ASP A 777 -15.99 7.70 36.69
N GLU A 778 -17.25 7.98 36.46
CA GLU A 778 -18.07 8.92 37.26
C GLU A 778 -17.43 10.30 37.51
N SER A 779 -16.26 10.57 36.92
CA SER A 779 -15.56 11.85 37.02
C SER A 779 -16.24 12.95 36.21
N PRO A 780 -15.96 14.22 36.43
CA PRO A 780 -16.45 15.30 35.59
C PRO A 780 -15.72 15.40 34.24
N ILE A 781 -14.89 14.39 33.92
CA ILE A 781 -14.11 14.32 32.69
C ILE A 781 -14.82 13.42 31.67
N TYR A 782 -14.83 13.85 30.42
CA TYR A 782 -15.44 13.11 29.32
C TYR A 782 -14.37 12.78 28.27
N GLN A 783 -14.41 11.60 27.73
CA GLN A 783 -13.65 11.22 26.55
C GLN A 783 -14.48 11.57 25.31
N LEU A 784 -13.96 12.45 24.49
CA LEU A 784 -14.49 12.85 23.20
C LEU A 784 -13.64 12.20 22.10
N ASP A 785 -14.21 11.26 21.36
CA ASP A 785 -13.58 10.65 20.21
C ASP A 785 -14.15 11.22 18.93
N ILE A 786 -13.28 11.71 18.04
CA ILE A 786 -13.66 12.28 16.74
C ILE A 786 -12.96 11.46 15.65
N ILE A 787 -13.76 10.94 14.73
CA ILE A 787 -13.28 10.25 13.54
C ILE A 787 -13.80 10.99 12.32
N THR A 788 -12.90 11.59 11.55
CA THR A 788 -13.26 12.41 10.38
C THR A 788 -12.13 12.43 9.35
N ASP A 789 -12.32 13.12 8.23
CA ASP A 789 -11.27 13.35 7.25
C ASP A 789 -10.15 14.23 7.82
N ASP A 790 -8.89 13.82 7.65
CA ASP A 790 -7.75 14.65 8.05
C ASP A 790 -7.59 15.83 7.08
N ARG A 791 -7.65 17.04 7.64
CA ARG A 791 -7.56 18.32 6.90
C ARG A 791 -6.81 19.35 7.73
N ASN A 792 -5.98 20.14 7.07
CA ASN A 792 -5.31 21.26 7.73
C ASN A 792 -6.36 22.20 8.33
N GLY A 793 -6.16 22.60 9.58
CA GLY A 793 -7.08 23.44 10.33
C GLY A 793 -8.14 22.69 11.14
N LEU A 794 -8.18 21.35 11.07
CA LEU A 794 -9.18 20.54 11.79
C LEU A 794 -9.11 20.74 13.30
N LEU A 795 -7.92 20.63 13.88
CA LEU A 795 -7.72 20.82 15.34
C LEU A 795 -8.07 22.23 15.80
N SER A 796 -7.73 23.24 15.01
CA SER A 796 -8.10 24.61 15.29
C SER A 796 -9.60 24.79 15.37
N LEU A 797 -10.35 24.20 14.42
CA LEU A 797 -11.82 24.26 14.42
C LEU A 797 -12.45 23.50 15.58
N ILE A 798 -11.95 22.31 15.89
CA ILE A 798 -12.42 21.53 17.05
C ILE A 798 -12.20 22.33 18.33
N SER A 799 -11.01 22.90 18.52
CA SER A 799 -10.67 23.69 19.70
C SER A 799 -11.49 24.97 19.82
N ASP A 800 -11.75 25.66 18.70
CA ASP A 800 -12.63 26.82 18.63
C ASP A 800 -14.06 26.48 19.10
N GLN A 801 -14.60 25.35 18.59
CA GLN A 801 -15.97 24.95 18.96
C GLN A 801 -16.06 24.54 20.43
N LEU A 802 -15.08 23.79 20.94
CA LEU A 802 -15.02 23.44 22.36
C LEU A 802 -14.92 24.67 23.28
N SER A 803 -14.09 25.64 22.91
CA SER A 803 -13.98 26.93 23.62
C SER A 803 -15.29 27.69 23.65
N LYS A 804 -16.03 27.79 22.53
CA LYS A 804 -17.34 28.43 22.45
C LYS A 804 -18.38 27.79 23.37
N GLU A 805 -18.26 26.48 23.56
CA GLU A 805 -19.17 25.73 24.46
C GLU A 805 -18.69 25.70 25.93
N ASN A 806 -17.65 26.44 26.28
CA ASN A 806 -17.05 26.48 27.61
C ASN A 806 -16.50 25.11 28.07
N ILE A 807 -15.92 24.35 27.14
CA ILE A 807 -15.31 23.07 27.39
C ILE A 807 -13.79 23.24 27.36
N SER A 808 -13.13 22.85 28.43
CA SER A 808 -11.68 22.79 28.52
C SER A 808 -11.14 21.46 28.08
N ILE A 809 -10.00 21.49 27.41
CA ILE A 809 -9.27 20.29 26.99
C ILE A 809 -8.21 20.00 28.05
N ASN A 810 -8.24 18.81 28.63
CA ASN A 810 -7.26 18.35 29.60
C ASN A 810 -6.15 17.51 28.96
N GLN A 811 -6.45 16.85 27.84
CA GLN A 811 -5.53 16.10 27.04
C GLN A 811 -6.03 15.93 25.61
N ALA A 812 -5.13 15.89 24.66
CA ALA A 812 -5.44 15.57 23.28
C ALA A 812 -4.43 14.53 22.76
N LYS A 813 -4.94 13.50 22.12
CA LYS A 813 -4.18 12.55 21.31
C LYS A 813 -4.66 12.64 19.89
N ILE A 814 -3.77 12.96 19.01
CA ILE A 814 -4.03 13.17 17.59
C ILE A 814 -3.43 12.02 16.83
N ASN A 815 -4.26 11.31 16.09
CA ASN A 815 -3.81 10.15 15.34
C ASN A 815 -4.28 10.26 13.88
N THR A 816 -3.35 10.60 13.01
CA THR A 816 -3.62 10.65 11.57
C THR A 816 -3.27 9.32 10.93
N LEU A 817 -4.26 8.72 10.27
CA LEU A 817 -4.16 7.46 9.59
C LEU A 817 -4.45 7.68 8.08
N GLY A 818 -3.42 8.01 7.30
CA GLY A 818 -3.59 8.37 5.90
C GLY A 818 -4.35 9.69 5.74
N SER A 819 -5.56 9.67 5.20
CA SER A 819 -6.45 10.84 5.09
C SER A 819 -7.57 10.86 6.15
N ARG A 820 -7.45 10.09 7.21
CA ARG A 820 -8.42 10.01 8.32
C ARG A 820 -7.76 10.47 9.61
N ALA A 821 -8.40 11.40 10.30
CA ALA A 821 -8.09 11.78 11.68
C ALA A 821 -8.92 10.95 12.66
N GLU A 822 -8.28 10.36 13.64
CA GLU A 822 -8.89 9.69 14.79
C GLU A 822 -8.38 10.33 16.07
N ASP A 823 -9.03 11.41 16.47
CA ASP A 823 -8.59 12.24 17.58
C ASP A 823 -9.37 11.92 18.84
N THR A 824 -8.66 11.77 19.95
CA THR A 824 -9.25 11.53 21.27
C THR A 824 -8.89 12.68 22.18
N PHE A 825 -9.91 13.32 22.78
CA PHE A 825 -9.74 14.40 23.74
C PHE A 825 -10.31 13.99 25.10
N LEU A 826 -9.59 14.29 26.17
CA LEU A 826 -10.18 14.33 27.51
C LEU A 826 -10.60 15.76 27.78
N VAL A 827 -11.90 15.96 28.01
CA VAL A 827 -12.50 17.28 28.14
C VAL A 827 -13.30 17.40 29.44
N ALA A 828 -13.34 18.62 29.98
CA ALA A 828 -14.17 18.94 31.16
C ALA A 828 -15.04 20.17 30.85
N TYR A 829 -16.28 20.13 31.32
CA TYR A 829 -17.19 21.25 31.24
C TYR A 829 -16.88 22.25 32.36
N LYS A 830 -17.24 23.54 32.10
CA LYS A 830 -17.02 24.67 33.04
C LYS A 830 -17.15 24.31 34.51
N ASN A 831 -16.16 24.60 35.32
CA ASN A 831 -16.07 24.34 36.76
C ASN A 831 -16.25 22.83 37.12
N ASN A 832 -15.86 21.95 36.21
CA ASN A 832 -16.02 20.49 36.38
C ASN A 832 -17.46 20.02 36.67
N LEU A 833 -18.47 20.74 36.11
CA LEU A 833 -19.85 20.33 36.20
C LEU A 833 -20.12 19.12 35.26
N LYS A 834 -21.01 18.22 35.69
CA LYS A 834 -21.44 17.12 34.82
C LYS A 834 -22.28 17.64 33.66
N MET A 835 -22.05 17.14 32.45
CA MET A 835 -22.88 17.42 31.27
C MET A 835 -24.11 16.50 31.29
N ASN A 836 -25.30 17.09 31.08
CA ASN A 836 -26.51 16.29 30.85
C ASN A 836 -26.57 15.80 29.40
N GLN A 837 -27.38 14.79 29.10
CA GLN A 837 -27.46 14.16 27.77
C GLN A 837 -27.78 15.17 26.66
N ASN A 838 -28.73 16.09 26.90
CA ASN A 838 -29.07 17.14 25.90
C ASN A 838 -27.88 18.02 25.51
N LYS A 839 -26.99 18.30 26.47
CA LYS A 839 -25.79 19.09 26.21
C LYS A 839 -24.74 18.32 25.42
N ILE A 840 -24.60 17.01 25.72
CA ILE A 840 -23.74 16.12 24.97
C ILE A 840 -24.21 16.04 23.51
N ASP A 841 -25.50 15.79 23.28
CA ASP A 841 -26.08 15.68 21.95
C ASP A 841 -25.93 16.98 21.14
N ASN A 842 -26.20 18.14 21.76
CA ASN A 842 -26.02 19.45 21.15
C ASN A 842 -24.55 19.72 20.78
N LEU A 843 -23.60 19.33 21.65
CA LEU A 843 -22.17 19.44 21.36
C LEU A 843 -21.77 18.60 20.16
N VAL A 844 -22.25 17.35 20.10
CA VAL A 844 -21.98 16.43 18.99
C VAL A 844 -22.52 17.01 17.68
N GLU A 845 -23.73 17.56 17.67
CA GLU A 845 -24.32 18.18 16.47
C GLU A 845 -23.52 19.40 16.01
N LYS A 846 -23.13 20.28 16.94
CA LYS A 846 -22.33 21.47 16.63
C LYS A 846 -20.95 21.11 16.10
N LEU A 847 -20.28 20.15 16.71
CA LEU A 847 -18.99 19.65 16.20
C LEU A 847 -19.15 19.04 14.81
N LYS A 848 -20.17 18.24 14.58
CA LYS A 848 -20.46 17.69 13.25
C LYS A 848 -20.66 18.79 12.21
N ALA A 849 -21.42 19.82 12.53
CA ALA A 849 -21.70 20.92 11.61
C ALA A 849 -20.44 21.74 11.22
N VAL A 850 -19.46 21.83 12.12
CA VAL A 850 -18.22 22.57 11.88
C VAL A 850 -17.18 21.73 11.13
N ILE A 851 -17.18 20.40 11.33
CA ILE A 851 -16.18 19.49 10.78
C ILE A 851 -16.63 18.88 9.43
N ALA A 852 -17.93 18.75 9.17
CA ALA A 852 -18.45 18.16 7.93
C ALA A 852 -18.13 19.03 6.70
#